data_acb3966c8da8d80015cd6029f8c28124
#
_entry.id   acb3966c8da8d80015cd6029f8c28124
#
_cell.length_a   1.000
_cell.length_b   1.000
_cell.length_c   1.000
_cell.angle_alpha   90.00
_cell.angle_beta   90.00
_cell.angle_gamma   90.00
#
_symmetry.space_group_name_H-M   'P 1'
#
loop_
_entity.id
_entity.type
_entity.pdbx_description
1 polymer ?
#
loop_
_entity_poly.entity_id
_entity_poly.type
_entity_poly.pdbx_seq_one_letter_code
_entity_poly.pdbx_strand_id
1 'polypeptide(L)'
;MKKLNETVKEAARRFSKKAINDGFQPEALHEYTDSSGNVLHWRIRLKNPNTGEKWIRPMRHDNTQGYLLEEPNYLNGKPLYNLHQLSSQEKSPVIVVEGEWCVDRLARLGALSTTSGGADSVEKTDLQPLAGRLIILWPDNDEPGKRFAETFIKRLKSLGCEIRQINTDALNLPEKGDAVDWLEMNANATIDDILKLPTIPVGNNHSHSPNNDTTEDEPTEKSQTTALVDFTRTRVKLFHDNNSAVYAQDISTGETKRLDGRQFKDWLIANFYESTGKSPREQSVREALNTLSGLARYRGECCDVHIRTAHHDGKYYLDLGEPGRSRVVCISSEGWKIIDNPPVCFLRPETLQPLPEPIQNSDISSLWNMVNISEHDRLLIVAWLIDCLRPETPFPVLEFIGEQGSAKSTTQKMLRRLIDPNSCDLRAAPKTIEDIFVSAGVNWLVSYENISHLSPQVQDALCVLATGGGFAKRKLYTDADESVILVKRPVVLNGISAAVTAQDLIDRTISIETPLITLRTEITDLWNQYKLHHASLLGALLGIFSESLARLKQIELPQADRPRLAEFAKLGMAIAETLGKTKEDFLAKFNASRQESIARTIDASPVASALIEWFEDNNRRTTVLPVKQLFFQVERKKPLNTDSWPRSAKGFADALRRIAPALRCVGIECRSLGKTGSYVSWEIKQKV
;
A
#
# COMPACT_ATOMS: atom_id res chain seq x y z
N MET A 1 -15.52 -44.64 5.41
CA MET A 1 -15.39 -45.65 4.31
C MET A 1 -16.28 -45.44 3.08
N LYS A 2 -17.05 -44.32 2.92
CA LYS A 2 -17.93 -44.09 1.74
C LYS A 2 -17.35 -43.23 0.62
N LYS A 3 -16.08 -42.82 0.68
CA LYS A 3 -15.46 -41.92 -0.32
C LYS A 3 -14.51 -42.58 -1.34
N LEU A 4 -14.20 -43.85 -1.17
CA LEU A 4 -13.22 -44.55 -2.04
C LEU A 4 -13.81 -45.16 -3.34
N ASN A 5 -15.15 -45.22 -3.48
CA ASN A 5 -15.82 -45.77 -4.68
C ASN A 5 -16.58 -44.70 -5.49
N GLU A 6 -16.25 -43.44 -5.32
CA GLU A 6 -16.88 -42.34 -6.05
C GLU A 6 -16.27 -42.21 -7.44
N THR A 7 -17.12 -42.09 -8.46
CA THR A 7 -16.63 -41.89 -9.85
C THR A 7 -16.19 -40.42 -10.04
N VAL A 8 -15.33 -40.15 -11.04
CA VAL A 8 -14.89 -38.79 -11.40
C VAL A 8 -16.07 -37.81 -11.59
N LYS A 9 -17.13 -38.27 -12.29
CA LYS A 9 -18.32 -37.46 -12.56
C LYS A 9 -19.14 -37.16 -11.30
N GLU A 10 -19.23 -38.11 -10.38
CA GLU A 10 -19.90 -37.90 -9.09
C GLU A 10 -19.14 -36.92 -8.20
N ALA A 11 -17.81 -37.03 -8.15
CA ALA A 11 -16.96 -36.11 -7.45
C ALA A 11 -17.06 -34.69 -8.03
N ALA A 12 -17.03 -34.55 -9.34
CA ALA A 12 -17.20 -33.25 -9.99
C ALA A 12 -18.57 -32.61 -9.66
N ARG A 13 -19.66 -33.39 -9.71
CA ARG A 13 -21.00 -32.92 -9.31
C ARG A 13 -21.07 -32.53 -7.85
N ARG A 14 -20.43 -33.28 -6.96
CA ARG A 14 -20.38 -32.96 -5.52
C ARG A 14 -19.68 -31.63 -5.27
N PHE A 15 -18.53 -31.38 -5.92
CA PHE A 15 -17.79 -30.14 -5.75
C PHE A 15 -18.47 -28.93 -6.39
N SER A 16 -19.21 -29.13 -7.47
CA SER A 16 -19.93 -28.08 -8.19
C SER A 16 -21.36 -27.82 -7.68
N LYS A 17 -21.82 -28.57 -6.67
CA LYS A 17 -23.20 -28.50 -6.16
C LYS A 17 -23.65 -27.08 -5.82
N LYS A 18 -22.81 -26.29 -5.17
CA LYS A 18 -23.13 -24.91 -4.84
C LYS A 18 -23.27 -24.06 -6.11
N ALA A 19 -22.34 -24.13 -7.04
CA ALA A 19 -22.40 -23.38 -8.29
C ALA A 19 -23.63 -23.80 -9.13
N ILE A 20 -23.98 -25.08 -9.15
CA ILE A 20 -25.20 -25.56 -9.82
C ILE A 20 -26.46 -24.95 -9.17
N ASN A 21 -26.52 -24.87 -7.85
CA ASN A 21 -27.64 -24.22 -7.16
C ASN A 21 -27.68 -22.70 -7.43
N ASP A 22 -26.52 -22.08 -7.69
CA ASP A 22 -26.41 -20.66 -8.05
C ASP A 22 -26.68 -20.41 -9.56
N GLY A 23 -27.19 -21.42 -10.30
CA GLY A 23 -27.61 -21.29 -11.70
C GLY A 23 -26.58 -21.66 -12.75
N PHE A 24 -25.40 -22.14 -12.37
CA PHE A 24 -24.40 -22.63 -13.32
C PHE A 24 -24.76 -24.04 -13.87
N GLN A 25 -24.49 -24.28 -15.13
CA GLN A 25 -24.68 -25.56 -15.78
C GLN A 25 -23.33 -26.24 -16.11
N PRO A 26 -23.21 -27.58 -15.94
CA PRO A 26 -22.01 -28.29 -16.33
C PRO A 26 -21.77 -28.20 -17.85
N GLU A 27 -20.55 -27.80 -18.25
CA GLU A 27 -20.15 -27.61 -19.64
C GLU A 27 -19.11 -28.64 -20.08
N ALA A 28 -18.05 -28.84 -19.26
CA ALA A 28 -16.98 -29.78 -19.55
C ALA A 28 -16.28 -30.30 -18.29
N LEU A 29 -15.60 -31.45 -18.46
CA LEU A 29 -14.64 -31.99 -17.51
C LEU A 29 -13.35 -32.34 -18.29
N HIS A 30 -12.38 -31.42 -18.25
CA HIS A 30 -11.13 -31.52 -18.99
C HIS A 30 -10.12 -32.37 -18.24
N GLU A 31 -9.51 -33.36 -18.93
CA GLU A 31 -8.52 -34.28 -18.37
C GLU A 31 -7.11 -33.85 -18.72
N TYR A 32 -6.27 -33.62 -17.72
CA TYR A 32 -4.83 -33.43 -17.90
C TYR A 32 -4.12 -34.75 -17.76
N THR A 33 -3.32 -35.13 -18.76
CA THR A 33 -2.59 -36.37 -18.82
C THR A 33 -1.08 -36.16 -18.86
N ASP A 34 -0.31 -37.15 -18.43
CA ASP A 34 1.12 -37.19 -18.71
C ASP A 34 1.40 -37.59 -20.21
N SER A 35 2.66 -37.66 -20.60
CA SER A 35 3.06 -38.06 -21.96
C SER A 35 2.66 -39.49 -22.32
N SER A 36 2.43 -40.35 -21.34
CA SER A 36 2.00 -41.76 -21.51
C SER A 36 0.48 -41.91 -21.53
N GLY A 37 -0.29 -40.82 -21.29
CA GLY A 37 -1.75 -40.84 -21.27
C GLY A 37 -2.38 -41.12 -19.90
N ASN A 38 -1.60 -41.25 -18.83
CA ASN A 38 -2.16 -41.38 -17.48
C ASN A 38 -2.75 -40.08 -17.01
N VAL A 39 -3.94 -40.13 -16.41
CA VAL A 39 -4.62 -38.91 -15.93
C VAL A 39 -3.95 -38.39 -14.67
N LEU A 40 -3.57 -37.12 -14.68
CA LEU A 40 -2.92 -36.40 -13.58
C LEU A 40 -3.94 -35.67 -12.73
N HIS A 41 -4.87 -34.95 -13.36
CA HIS A 41 -5.95 -34.20 -12.70
C HIS A 41 -7.03 -33.79 -13.72
N TRP A 42 -8.13 -33.24 -13.23
CA TRP A 42 -9.23 -32.73 -14.04
C TRP A 42 -9.46 -31.26 -13.77
N ARG A 43 -10.05 -30.57 -14.75
CA ARG A 43 -10.66 -29.26 -14.57
C ARG A 43 -12.16 -29.33 -14.82
N ILE A 44 -12.92 -28.97 -13.78
CA ILE A 44 -14.39 -28.90 -13.85
C ILE A 44 -14.75 -27.53 -14.40
N ARG A 45 -15.53 -27.48 -15.48
CA ARG A 45 -16.00 -26.25 -16.10
C ARG A 45 -17.53 -26.22 -16.11
N LEU A 46 -18.09 -25.14 -15.52
CA LEU A 46 -19.49 -24.79 -15.58
C LEU A 46 -19.63 -23.37 -16.15
N LYS A 47 -20.79 -23.10 -16.76
CA LYS A 47 -21.13 -21.78 -17.28
C LYS A 47 -22.55 -21.40 -16.83
N ASN A 48 -22.74 -20.15 -16.45
CA ASN A 48 -24.07 -19.62 -16.17
C ASN A 48 -24.70 -19.18 -17.51
N PRO A 49 -25.80 -19.77 -17.98
CA PRO A 49 -26.39 -19.47 -19.27
C PRO A 49 -26.99 -18.07 -19.34
N ASN A 50 -27.33 -17.46 -18.20
CA ASN A 50 -27.95 -16.14 -18.14
C ASN A 50 -26.93 -15.00 -18.09
N THR A 51 -25.79 -15.21 -17.42
CA THR A 51 -24.76 -14.17 -17.22
C THR A 51 -23.51 -14.37 -18.08
N GLY A 52 -23.33 -15.58 -18.66
CA GLY A 52 -22.11 -15.95 -19.37
C GLY A 52 -20.92 -16.26 -18.45
N GLU A 53 -21.05 -16.09 -17.15
CA GLU A 53 -19.97 -16.30 -16.18
C GLU A 53 -19.50 -17.75 -16.14
N LYS A 54 -18.19 -17.97 -16.07
CA LYS A 54 -17.56 -19.29 -16.05
C LYS A 54 -17.09 -19.63 -14.64
N TRP A 55 -17.39 -20.83 -14.16
CA TRP A 55 -16.88 -21.39 -12.91
C TRP A 55 -15.95 -22.54 -13.26
N ILE A 56 -14.64 -22.38 -12.99
CA ILE A 56 -13.60 -23.36 -13.34
C ILE A 56 -12.81 -23.70 -12.07
N ARG A 57 -12.67 -25.00 -11.76
CA ARG A 57 -11.92 -25.48 -10.59
C ARG A 57 -11.14 -26.75 -10.92
N PRO A 58 -9.90 -26.89 -10.43
CA PRO A 58 -9.12 -28.13 -10.55
C PRO A 58 -9.63 -29.18 -9.55
N MET A 59 -9.53 -30.45 -9.93
CA MET A 59 -9.85 -31.60 -9.11
C MET A 59 -8.80 -32.69 -9.36
N ARG A 60 -8.21 -33.23 -8.29
CA ARG A 60 -7.30 -34.38 -8.36
C ARG A 60 -7.79 -35.55 -7.54
N HIS A 61 -7.26 -36.76 -7.84
CA HIS A 61 -7.50 -37.94 -7.03
C HIS A 61 -6.29 -38.22 -6.13
N ASP A 62 -6.57 -38.49 -4.87
CA ASP A 62 -5.60 -38.94 -3.87
C ASP A 62 -5.95 -40.35 -3.44
N ASN A 63 -4.98 -41.26 -3.44
CA ASN A 63 -5.22 -42.68 -3.11
C ASN A 63 -5.70 -42.93 -1.69
N THR A 64 -5.50 -41.98 -0.79
CA THR A 64 -5.89 -42.07 0.64
C THR A 64 -7.13 -41.28 0.98
N GLN A 65 -7.32 -40.11 0.33
CA GLN A 65 -8.39 -39.15 0.66
C GLN A 65 -9.52 -39.13 -0.40
N GLY A 66 -9.34 -39.77 -1.55
CA GLY A 66 -10.26 -39.71 -2.69
C GLY A 66 -10.10 -38.40 -3.49
N TYR A 67 -11.18 -37.91 -4.09
CA TYR A 67 -11.13 -36.68 -4.89
C TYR A 67 -11.06 -35.44 -4.01
N LEU A 68 -10.11 -34.52 -4.36
CA LEU A 68 -9.85 -33.23 -3.72
C LEU A 68 -10.02 -32.09 -4.74
N LEU A 69 -10.56 -30.95 -4.29
CA LEU A 69 -10.78 -29.77 -5.14
C LEU A 69 -9.53 -28.88 -5.12
N GLU A 70 -8.45 -29.37 -5.67
CA GLU A 70 -7.16 -28.70 -5.74
C GLU A 70 -6.34 -29.18 -6.91
N GLU A 71 -5.36 -28.41 -7.37
CA GLU A 71 -4.40 -28.79 -8.41
C GLU A 71 -3.24 -29.57 -7.79
N PRO A 72 -2.70 -30.61 -8.45
CA PRO A 72 -1.48 -31.26 -7.97
C PRO A 72 -0.29 -30.30 -7.94
N ASN A 73 0.64 -30.52 -7.02
CA ASN A 73 1.90 -29.82 -7.02
C ASN A 73 2.87 -30.45 -8.02
N TYR A 74 3.30 -29.70 -9.04
CA TYR A 74 4.19 -30.15 -10.09
C TYR A 74 5.61 -29.62 -9.87
N LEU A 75 6.58 -30.49 -9.63
CA LEU A 75 7.97 -30.12 -9.36
C LEU A 75 8.67 -29.44 -10.56
N ASN A 76 8.29 -29.83 -11.79
CA ASN A 76 8.91 -29.34 -13.03
C ASN A 76 8.00 -28.38 -13.83
N GLY A 77 6.97 -27.84 -13.20
CA GLY A 77 5.97 -27.01 -13.85
C GLY A 77 4.72 -27.81 -14.25
N LYS A 78 3.61 -27.09 -14.42
CA LYS A 78 2.32 -27.65 -14.82
C LYS A 78 2.40 -28.27 -16.22
N PRO A 79 1.81 -29.47 -16.47
CA PRO A 79 1.76 -30.04 -17.80
C PRO A 79 0.88 -29.20 -18.73
N LEU A 80 1.25 -29.19 -20.03
CA LEU A 80 0.37 -28.69 -21.08
C LEU A 80 -0.89 -29.54 -21.16
N TYR A 81 -2.02 -28.92 -21.47
CA TYR A 81 -3.24 -29.66 -21.77
C TYR A 81 -3.04 -30.50 -23.06
N ASN A 82 -3.61 -31.68 -23.10
CA ASN A 82 -3.46 -32.62 -24.25
C ASN A 82 -2.01 -33.09 -24.48
N LEU A 83 -1.20 -33.21 -23.42
CA LEU A 83 0.22 -33.57 -23.49
C LEU A 83 0.48 -34.92 -24.17
N HIS A 84 -0.39 -35.94 -23.97
CA HIS A 84 -0.26 -37.25 -24.59
C HIS A 84 -0.30 -37.19 -26.14
N GLN A 85 -1.22 -36.42 -26.71
CA GLN A 85 -1.30 -36.24 -28.17
C GLN A 85 -0.10 -35.42 -28.69
N LEU A 86 0.37 -34.42 -27.94
CA LEU A 86 1.58 -33.67 -28.28
C LEU A 86 2.79 -34.60 -28.38
N SER A 87 2.93 -35.54 -27.45
CA SER A 87 4.05 -36.50 -27.41
C SER A 87 3.97 -37.57 -28.51
N SER A 88 2.77 -37.92 -28.97
CA SER A 88 2.57 -38.91 -30.05
C SER A 88 2.78 -38.33 -31.46
N GLN A 89 2.80 -37.00 -31.62
CA GLN A 89 2.89 -36.30 -32.91
C GLN A 89 4.00 -35.23 -32.91
N GLU A 90 5.24 -35.65 -32.72
CA GLU A 90 6.37 -34.71 -32.48
C GLU A 90 6.67 -33.73 -33.62
N LYS A 91 6.36 -34.09 -34.88
CA LYS A 91 6.67 -33.28 -36.07
C LYS A 91 5.51 -32.40 -36.57
N SER A 92 4.32 -32.54 -36.02
CA SER A 92 3.16 -31.82 -36.47
C SER A 92 3.14 -30.38 -35.93
N PRO A 93 2.67 -29.36 -36.70
CA PRO A 93 2.40 -28.03 -36.19
C PRO A 93 1.45 -28.10 -35.00
N VAL A 94 1.66 -27.24 -34.00
CA VAL A 94 0.82 -27.18 -32.79
C VAL A 94 0.10 -25.86 -32.73
N ILE A 95 -1.23 -25.89 -32.59
CA ILE A 95 -2.04 -24.68 -32.33
C ILE A 95 -2.12 -24.46 -30.82
N VAL A 96 -1.67 -23.29 -30.35
CA VAL A 96 -1.73 -22.91 -28.96
C VAL A 96 -2.82 -21.87 -28.80
N VAL A 97 -3.81 -22.16 -27.94
CA VAL A 97 -4.98 -21.30 -27.67
C VAL A 97 -5.12 -21.02 -26.16
N GLU A 98 -5.96 -20.07 -25.80
CA GLU A 98 -6.31 -19.78 -24.42
C GLU A 98 -7.50 -20.63 -23.95
N GLY A 99 -7.26 -21.54 -23.01
CA GLY A 99 -8.27 -22.39 -22.39
C GLY A 99 -8.52 -23.74 -23.07
N GLU A 100 -8.87 -24.72 -22.24
CA GLU A 100 -9.06 -26.14 -22.59
C GLU A 100 -10.23 -26.34 -23.55
N TRP A 101 -11.27 -25.49 -23.45
CA TRP A 101 -12.45 -25.58 -24.30
C TRP A 101 -12.12 -25.35 -25.77
N CYS A 102 -11.27 -24.35 -26.07
CA CYS A 102 -10.82 -24.08 -27.42
C CYS A 102 -9.97 -25.24 -27.97
N VAL A 103 -9.10 -25.85 -27.13
CA VAL A 103 -8.33 -27.06 -27.52
C VAL A 103 -9.25 -28.19 -27.89
N ASP A 104 -10.26 -28.52 -27.08
CA ASP A 104 -11.20 -29.61 -27.34
C ASP A 104 -12.00 -29.40 -28.63
N ARG A 105 -12.36 -28.16 -28.96
CA ARG A 105 -13.07 -27.84 -30.21
C ARG A 105 -12.19 -27.98 -31.44
N LEU A 106 -10.93 -27.53 -31.36
CA LEU A 106 -9.94 -27.68 -32.42
C LEU A 106 -9.54 -29.15 -32.62
N ALA A 107 -9.41 -29.93 -31.54
CA ALA A 107 -9.08 -31.36 -31.60
C ALA A 107 -10.18 -32.17 -32.30
N ARG A 108 -11.46 -31.79 -32.21
CA ARG A 108 -12.57 -32.42 -32.98
C ARG A 108 -12.44 -32.26 -34.48
N LEU A 109 -11.73 -31.22 -34.95
CA LEU A 109 -11.38 -31.04 -36.35
C LEU A 109 -10.11 -31.74 -36.75
N GLY A 110 -9.49 -32.47 -35.82
CA GLY A 110 -8.22 -33.18 -36.00
C GLY A 110 -6.98 -32.32 -35.88
N ALA A 111 -7.11 -31.08 -35.40
CA ALA A 111 -5.98 -30.17 -35.15
C ALA A 111 -5.21 -30.60 -33.90
N LEU A 112 -3.88 -30.68 -33.98
CA LEU A 112 -3.04 -30.85 -32.82
C LEU A 112 -2.97 -29.51 -32.06
N SER A 113 -3.64 -29.44 -30.92
CA SER A 113 -3.79 -28.20 -30.17
C SER A 113 -3.52 -28.39 -28.67
N THR A 114 -3.10 -27.31 -28.02
CA THR A 114 -2.79 -27.30 -26.58
C THR A 114 -3.01 -25.94 -25.95
N THR A 115 -2.99 -25.88 -24.62
CA THR A 115 -3.01 -24.68 -23.82
C THR A 115 -2.26 -24.87 -22.49
N SER A 116 -1.79 -23.78 -21.89
CA SER A 116 -1.34 -23.74 -20.49
C SER A 116 -2.50 -23.55 -19.50
N GLY A 117 -3.72 -23.31 -19.98
CA GLY A 117 -4.87 -22.78 -19.26
C GLY A 117 -5.04 -21.30 -19.54
N GLY A 118 -5.40 -20.47 -18.57
CA GLY A 118 -5.52 -19.03 -18.78
C GLY A 118 -4.17 -18.29 -18.87
N ALA A 119 -4.21 -16.99 -19.19
CA ALA A 119 -3.03 -16.14 -19.40
C ALA A 119 -1.99 -16.20 -18.27
N ASP A 120 -2.44 -16.29 -17.01
CA ASP A 120 -1.56 -16.32 -15.84
C ASP A 120 -0.90 -17.69 -15.60
N SER A 121 -1.25 -18.72 -16.36
CA SER A 121 -0.72 -20.08 -16.20
C SER A 121 0.54 -20.33 -17.03
N VAL A 122 0.82 -19.51 -18.03
CA VAL A 122 1.93 -19.70 -18.98
C VAL A 122 3.29 -19.82 -18.28
N GLU A 123 3.56 -18.95 -17.30
CA GLU A 123 4.84 -18.93 -16.57
C GLU A 123 5.07 -20.19 -15.72
N LYS A 124 4.00 -20.83 -15.26
CA LYS A 124 4.04 -22.02 -14.40
C LYS A 124 4.00 -23.32 -15.17
N THR A 125 3.84 -23.27 -16.51
CA THR A 125 3.67 -24.43 -17.36
C THR A 125 5.01 -24.90 -17.92
N ASP A 126 5.24 -26.21 -17.95
CA ASP A 126 6.36 -26.82 -18.66
C ASP A 126 6.10 -26.78 -20.18
N LEU A 127 6.86 -25.94 -20.90
CA LEU A 127 6.75 -25.77 -22.35
C LEU A 127 7.77 -26.63 -23.12
N GLN A 128 8.61 -27.44 -22.45
CA GLN A 128 9.60 -28.27 -23.08
C GLN A 128 9.03 -29.22 -24.18
N PRO A 129 7.78 -29.74 -24.05
CA PRO A 129 7.17 -30.56 -25.12
C PRO A 129 6.92 -29.84 -26.44
N LEU A 130 7.03 -28.49 -26.46
CA LEU A 130 6.88 -27.65 -27.66
C LEU A 130 8.25 -27.32 -28.32
N ALA A 131 9.37 -27.67 -27.71
CA ALA A 131 10.70 -27.27 -28.17
C ALA A 131 10.96 -27.65 -29.63
N GLY A 132 11.49 -26.73 -30.44
CA GLY A 132 11.86 -26.94 -31.82
C GLY A 132 10.70 -27.14 -32.82
N ARG A 133 9.44 -26.90 -32.40
CA ARG A 133 8.25 -27.15 -33.24
C ARG A 133 7.75 -25.86 -33.91
N LEU A 134 6.97 -26.04 -34.97
CA LEU A 134 6.15 -24.94 -35.54
C LEU A 134 4.91 -24.74 -34.65
N ILE A 135 4.80 -23.55 -34.07
CA ILE A 135 3.71 -23.15 -33.18
C ILE A 135 2.85 -22.11 -33.88
N ILE A 136 1.54 -22.35 -33.93
CA ILE A 136 0.54 -21.40 -34.41
C ILE A 136 -0.19 -20.89 -33.16
N LEU A 137 0.14 -19.67 -32.74
CA LEU A 137 -0.41 -19.06 -31.54
C LEU A 137 -1.68 -18.30 -31.89
N TRP A 138 -2.81 -18.66 -31.26
CA TRP A 138 -4.11 -18.07 -31.47
C TRP A 138 -4.67 -17.53 -30.15
N PRO A 139 -4.39 -16.26 -29.81
CA PRO A 139 -4.89 -15.63 -28.58
C PRO A 139 -6.36 -15.24 -28.73
N ASP A 140 -7.03 -15.04 -27.59
CA ASP A 140 -8.35 -14.41 -27.54
C ASP A 140 -8.26 -12.93 -27.98
N ASN A 141 -9.34 -12.38 -28.50
CA ASN A 141 -9.39 -10.99 -29.03
C ASN A 141 -9.64 -9.97 -27.88
N ASP A 142 -8.74 -9.97 -26.87
CA ASP A 142 -8.75 -9.03 -25.75
C ASP A 142 -7.35 -8.78 -25.18
N GLU A 143 -7.26 -7.89 -24.18
CA GLU A 143 -5.96 -7.57 -23.54
C GLU A 143 -5.34 -8.75 -22.75
N PRO A 144 -6.08 -9.61 -22.04
CA PRO A 144 -5.55 -10.86 -21.49
C PRO A 144 -4.98 -11.78 -22.56
N GLY A 145 -5.66 -11.98 -23.69
CA GLY A 145 -5.20 -12.79 -24.80
C GLY A 145 -3.90 -12.28 -25.44
N LYS A 146 -3.73 -10.97 -25.55
CA LYS A 146 -2.49 -10.35 -26.02
C LYS A 146 -1.32 -10.67 -25.05
N ARG A 147 -1.56 -10.55 -23.74
CA ARG A 147 -0.54 -10.90 -22.72
C ARG A 147 -0.19 -12.38 -22.72
N PHE A 148 -1.18 -13.25 -22.93
CA PHE A 148 -0.98 -14.68 -23.11
C PHE A 148 -0.03 -14.93 -24.29
N ALA A 149 -0.30 -14.33 -25.47
CA ALA A 149 0.54 -14.46 -26.64
C ALA A 149 1.97 -13.96 -26.39
N GLU A 150 2.15 -12.78 -25.82
CA GLU A 150 3.47 -12.22 -25.50
C GLU A 150 4.29 -13.13 -24.59
N THR A 151 3.66 -13.68 -23.54
CA THR A 151 4.33 -14.57 -22.58
C THR A 151 4.73 -15.88 -23.23
N PHE A 152 3.87 -16.47 -24.05
CA PHE A 152 4.19 -17.67 -24.83
C PHE A 152 5.34 -17.42 -25.80
N ILE A 153 5.27 -16.36 -26.61
CA ILE A 153 6.31 -16.01 -27.58
C ILE A 153 7.68 -15.88 -26.92
N LYS A 154 7.73 -15.16 -25.78
CA LYS A 154 8.98 -14.98 -25.03
C LYS A 154 9.60 -16.30 -24.62
N ARG A 155 8.81 -17.23 -24.10
CA ARG A 155 9.29 -18.53 -23.63
C ARG A 155 9.57 -19.51 -24.77
N LEU A 156 8.75 -19.53 -25.83
CA LEU A 156 8.94 -20.40 -26.98
C LEU A 156 10.16 -20.04 -27.83
N LYS A 157 10.53 -18.74 -27.89
CA LYS A 157 11.78 -18.30 -28.54
C LYS A 157 13.01 -18.94 -27.91
N SER A 158 13.05 -19.05 -26.57
CA SER A 158 14.15 -19.71 -25.87
C SER A 158 14.21 -21.22 -26.07
N LEU A 159 13.12 -21.84 -26.58
CA LEU A 159 13.02 -23.25 -26.89
C LEU A 159 13.24 -23.56 -28.38
N GLY A 160 13.66 -22.59 -29.20
CA GLY A 160 13.95 -22.76 -30.60
C GLY A 160 12.75 -23.06 -31.49
N CYS A 161 11.54 -22.61 -31.08
CA CYS A 161 10.30 -22.83 -31.85
C CYS A 161 10.18 -21.81 -33.02
N GLU A 162 9.65 -22.29 -34.16
CA GLU A 162 9.12 -21.42 -35.20
C GLU A 162 7.71 -20.94 -34.75
N ILE A 163 7.48 -19.66 -34.71
CA ILE A 163 6.21 -19.09 -34.14
C ILE A 163 5.51 -18.30 -35.23
N ARG A 164 4.21 -18.60 -35.44
CA ARG A 164 3.26 -17.79 -36.23
C ARG A 164 2.10 -17.40 -35.32
N GLN A 165 1.84 -16.12 -35.19
CA GLN A 165 0.70 -15.65 -34.42
C GLN A 165 -0.44 -15.28 -35.35
N ILE A 166 -1.63 -15.81 -35.11
CA ILE A 166 -2.85 -15.44 -35.85
C ILE A 166 -3.18 -13.98 -35.55
N ASN A 167 -3.51 -13.22 -36.60
CA ASN A 167 -3.97 -11.85 -36.50
C ASN A 167 -5.47 -11.82 -36.19
N THR A 168 -5.84 -11.78 -34.90
CA THR A 168 -7.25 -11.78 -34.46
C THR A 168 -8.00 -10.55 -34.91
N ASP A 169 -7.34 -9.40 -35.09
CA ASP A 169 -7.97 -8.19 -35.57
C ASP A 169 -8.47 -8.34 -37.04
N ALA A 170 -7.84 -9.21 -37.82
CA ALA A 170 -8.24 -9.49 -39.21
C ALA A 170 -9.36 -10.54 -39.33
N LEU A 171 -9.79 -11.18 -38.22
CA LEU A 171 -10.80 -12.23 -38.23
C LEU A 171 -12.24 -11.73 -38.01
N ASN A 172 -12.43 -10.43 -37.79
CA ASN A 172 -13.72 -9.81 -37.45
C ASN A 172 -14.41 -10.48 -36.24
N LEU A 173 -13.64 -10.93 -35.27
CA LEU A 173 -14.14 -11.51 -34.03
C LEU A 173 -14.74 -10.42 -33.14
N PRO A 174 -15.80 -10.71 -32.34
CA PRO A 174 -16.28 -9.81 -31.33
C PRO A 174 -15.21 -9.50 -30.29
N GLU A 175 -15.41 -8.47 -29.49
CA GLU A 175 -14.58 -8.22 -28.31
C GLU A 175 -14.61 -9.45 -27.39
N LYS A 176 -13.44 -9.94 -26.98
CA LYS A 176 -13.24 -11.20 -26.24
C LYS A 176 -13.58 -12.48 -27.02
N GLY A 177 -13.73 -12.39 -28.33
CA GLY A 177 -13.94 -13.55 -29.18
C GLY A 177 -12.71 -14.46 -29.20
N ASP A 178 -12.96 -15.77 -29.19
CA ASP A 178 -11.94 -16.81 -29.16
C ASP A 178 -11.96 -17.68 -30.43
N ALA A 179 -11.13 -18.71 -30.49
CA ALA A 179 -11.07 -19.65 -31.59
C ALA A 179 -12.42 -20.38 -31.83
N VAL A 180 -13.22 -20.57 -30.77
CA VAL A 180 -14.53 -21.23 -30.90
C VAL A 180 -15.55 -20.31 -31.56
N ASP A 181 -15.54 -19.00 -31.21
CA ASP A 181 -16.41 -18.02 -31.86
C ASP A 181 -16.13 -17.97 -33.37
N TRP A 182 -14.83 -18.01 -33.77
CA TRP A 182 -14.48 -18.08 -35.18
C TRP A 182 -14.99 -19.37 -35.85
N LEU A 183 -14.88 -20.53 -35.18
CA LEU A 183 -15.38 -21.79 -35.66
C LEU A 183 -16.92 -21.81 -35.79
N GLU A 184 -17.64 -21.12 -34.92
CA GLU A 184 -19.09 -20.98 -34.98
C GLU A 184 -19.51 -20.09 -36.15
N MET A 185 -18.75 -19.04 -36.47
CA MET A 185 -18.95 -18.21 -37.64
C MET A 185 -18.58 -18.93 -38.95
N ASN A 186 -17.71 -19.93 -38.91
CA ASN A 186 -17.20 -20.68 -40.06
C ASN A 186 -17.44 -22.19 -39.86
N ALA A 187 -18.69 -22.61 -39.76
CA ALA A 187 -19.10 -23.97 -39.37
C ALA A 187 -18.53 -25.13 -40.25
N ASN A 188 -18.09 -24.85 -41.47
CA ASN A 188 -17.53 -25.80 -42.42
C ASN A 188 -15.99 -25.70 -42.53
N ALA A 189 -15.33 -24.93 -41.64
CA ALA A 189 -13.89 -24.74 -41.68
C ALA A 189 -13.14 -26.03 -41.46
N THR A 190 -12.09 -26.24 -42.23
CA THR A 190 -11.16 -27.36 -42.13
C THR A 190 -9.85 -26.92 -41.46
N ILE A 191 -8.97 -27.88 -41.14
CA ILE A 191 -7.62 -27.57 -40.63
C ILE A 191 -6.83 -26.71 -41.62
N ASP A 192 -6.97 -26.98 -42.92
CA ASP A 192 -6.29 -26.21 -43.96
C ASP A 192 -6.72 -24.78 -44.01
N ASP A 193 -7.98 -24.49 -43.67
CA ASP A 193 -8.49 -23.09 -43.56
C ASP A 193 -7.89 -22.38 -42.37
N ILE A 194 -7.73 -23.07 -41.23
CA ILE A 194 -7.09 -22.54 -40.02
C ILE A 194 -5.61 -22.21 -40.28
N LEU A 195 -4.90 -23.12 -40.97
CA LEU A 195 -3.48 -22.93 -41.28
C LEU A 195 -3.20 -21.79 -42.27
N LYS A 196 -4.23 -21.37 -43.02
CA LYS A 196 -4.19 -20.21 -43.97
C LYS A 196 -4.64 -18.88 -43.34
N LEU A 197 -5.03 -18.87 -42.09
CA LEU A 197 -5.44 -17.62 -41.41
C LEU A 197 -4.32 -16.58 -41.45
N PRO A 198 -4.66 -15.29 -41.55
CA PRO A 198 -3.67 -14.22 -41.56
C PRO A 198 -2.86 -14.22 -40.26
N THR A 199 -1.54 -14.15 -40.38
CA THR A 199 -0.61 -14.18 -39.26
C THR A 199 0.19 -12.88 -39.13
N ILE A 200 0.55 -12.53 -37.92
CA ILE A 200 1.47 -11.44 -37.61
C ILE A 200 2.88 -11.99 -37.57
N PRO A 201 3.89 -11.37 -38.23
CA PRO A 201 5.27 -11.81 -38.19
C PRO A 201 5.82 -11.73 -36.75
N VAL A 202 6.26 -12.83 -36.20
CA VAL A 202 6.99 -12.87 -34.92
C VAL A 202 8.49 -12.89 -35.25
N GLY A 203 9.14 -11.72 -35.23
CA GLY A 203 10.51 -11.55 -35.69
C GLY A 203 11.51 -12.55 -35.09
N ASN A 204 12.17 -13.31 -35.95
CA ASN A 204 13.33 -14.14 -35.64
C ASN A 204 14.61 -13.36 -35.99
N ASN A 205 15.43 -13.03 -35.00
CA ASN A 205 16.83 -12.67 -35.21
C ASN A 205 17.69 -13.93 -35.03
N HIS A 206 17.90 -14.68 -36.10
CA HIS A 206 19.09 -15.50 -36.33
C HIS A 206 19.30 -15.64 -37.84
N SER A 207 20.26 -14.91 -38.36
CA SER A 207 20.90 -15.22 -39.63
C SER A 207 22.41 -15.23 -39.41
N HIS A 208 23.00 -16.43 -39.48
CA HIS A 208 24.36 -16.62 -39.93
C HIS A 208 24.33 -16.93 -41.41
N SER A 209 25.00 -16.13 -42.20
CA SER A 209 25.91 -16.58 -43.25
C SER A 209 26.56 -15.39 -43.94
N PRO A 210 27.84 -15.54 -44.34
CA PRO A 210 28.65 -14.46 -44.81
C PRO A 210 28.59 -14.33 -46.34
N ASN A 211 28.56 -13.12 -46.85
CA ASN A 211 29.33 -12.79 -48.05
C ASN A 211 29.39 -11.27 -48.27
N ASN A 212 30.59 -10.86 -48.61
CA ASN A 212 31.01 -9.54 -49.01
C ASN A 212 30.10 -8.89 -50.02
N ASP A 213 29.79 -7.58 -49.79
CA ASP A 213 30.29 -6.54 -50.68
C ASP A 213 30.07 -5.15 -50.10
N THR A 214 31.11 -4.35 -50.25
CA THR A 214 31.23 -2.94 -49.93
C THR A 214 30.15 -2.10 -50.57
N THR A 215 29.45 -1.26 -49.77
CA THR A 215 29.08 0.12 -50.13
C THR A 215 28.60 0.90 -48.88
N GLU A 216 29.24 1.98 -48.65
CA GLU A 216 28.91 3.25 -47.98
C GLU A 216 27.90 3.31 -46.83
N ASP A 217 28.36 3.86 -45.69
CA ASP A 217 27.63 4.23 -44.47
C ASP A 217 26.39 5.10 -44.74
N GLU A 218 25.18 4.49 -44.63
CA GLU A 218 24.00 5.21 -44.23
C GLU A 218 23.72 4.89 -42.74
N PRO A 219 23.36 5.87 -41.89
CA PRO A 219 23.10 5.64 -40.47
C PRO A 219 21.88 4.74 -40.30
N THR A 220 22.09 3.51 -39.85
CA THR A 220 21.03 2.56 -39.48
C THR A 220 20.07 3.25 -38.54
N GLU A 221 18.83 3.42 -38.94
CA GLU A 221 17.73 3.98 -38.12
C GLU A 221 17.62 3.19 -36.82
N LYS A 222 18.02 3.79 -35.70
CA LYS A 222 17.95 3.15 -34.37
C LYS A 222 16.50 2.70 -34.10
N SER A 223 16.31 1.51 -33.51
CA SER A 223 14.97 1.06 -33.13
C SER A 223 14.29 2.12 -32.26
N GLN A 224 12.97 2.29 -32.36
CA GLN A 224 12.23 3.29 -31.59
C GLN A 224 12.43 3.12 -30.08
N THR A 225 12.59 1.90 -29.60
CA THR A 225 12.95 1.57 -28.20
C THR A 225 14.31 2.16 -27.83
N THR A 226 15.33 1.95 -28.66
CA THR A 226 16.68 2.50 -28.45
C THR A 226 16.65 4.03 -28.49
N ALA A 227 15.92 4.62 -29.42
CA ALA A 227 15.76 6.07 -29.51
C ALA A 227 15.12 6.65 -28.26
N LEU A 228 14.10 6.01 -27.67
CA LEU A 228 13.45 6.40 -26.42
C LEU A 228 14.42 6.29 -25.21
N VAL A 229 15.20 5.22 -25.13
CA VAL A 229 16.20 5.05 -24.07
C VAL A 229 17.28 6.12 -24.15
N ASP A 230 17.86 6.36 -25.34
CA ASP A 230 18.89 7.38 -25.56
C ASP A 230 18.33 8.78 -25.29
N PHE A 231 17.11 9.08 -25.76
CA PHE A 231 16.40 10.32 -25.49
C PHE A 231 16.26 10.58 -23.99
N THR A 232 15.86 9.56 -23.24
CA THR A 232 15.67 9.65 -21.79
C THR A 232 17.00 9.88 -21.07
N ARG A 233 18.02 9.10 -21.39
CA ARG A 233 19.34 9.17 -20.72
C ARG A 233 20.04 10.52 -20.85
N THR A 234 19.72 11.29 -21.86
CA THR A 234 20.27 12.65 -22.04
C THR A 234 19.53 13.71 -21.21
N ARG A 235 18.35 13.39 -20.67
CA ARG A 235 17.45 14.35 -20.00
C ARG A 235 17.20 14.06 -18.54
N VAL A 236 17.44 12.81 -18.10
CA VAL A 236 17.20 12.42 -16.72
C VAL A 236 18.40 11.70 -16.11
N LYS A 237 18.60 11.89 -14.81
CA LYS A 237 19.46 11.06 -13.97
C LYS A 237 18.66 9.87 -13.45
N LEU A 238 19.12 8.66 -13.77
CA LEU A 238 18.49 7.41 -13.31
C LEU A 238 19.11 6.97 -11.98
N PHE A 239 18.28 6.57 -11.02
CA PHE A 239 18.73 6.10 -9.71
C PHE A 239 17.71 5.18 -9.06
N HIS A 240 18.05 4.56 -7.92
CA HIS A 240 17.15 3.71 -7.14
C HIS A 240 17.27 4.04 -5.64
N ASP A 241 16.24 3.67 -4.87
CA ASP A 241 16.30 3.74 -3.41
C ASP A 241 16.78 2.42 -2.77
N ASN A 242 16.89 2.41 -1.44
CA ASN A 242 17.29 1.25 -0.66
C ASN A 242 16.32 0.04 -0.79
N ASN A 243 15.10 0.27 -1.27
CA ASN A 243 14.09 -0.76 -1.51
C ASN A 243 14.05 -1.21 -2.98
N SER A 244 15.05 -0.83 -3.78
CA SER A 244 15.14 -1.13 -5.21
C SER A 244 14.01 -0.52 -6.06
N ALA A 245 13.25 0.45 -5.54
CA ALA A 245 12.35 1.26 -6.35
C ALA A 245 13.16 2.19 -7.25
N VAL A 246 12.73 2.38 -8.49
CA VAL A 246 13.48 3.05 -9.54
C VAL A 246 12.91 4.41 -9.88
N TYR A 247 13.80 5.39 -10.06
CA TYR A 247 13.44 6.79 -10.25
C TYR A 247 14.21 7.43 -11.38
N ALA A 248 13.64 8.49 -11.91
CA ALA A 248 14.26 9.40 -12.85
C ALA A 248 14.12 10.83 -12.33
N GLN A 249 15.25 11.56 -12.27
CA GLN A 249 15.27 12.98 -11.97
C GLN A 249 15.52 13.76 -13.25
N ASP A 250 14.61 14.64 -13.60
CA ASP A 250 14.75 15.54 -14.75
C ASP A 250 15.90 16.53 -14.51
N ILE A 251 16.88 16.56 -15.42
CA ILE A 251 18.09 17.39 -15.27
C ILE A 251 17.76 18.88 -15.35
N SER A 252 16.73 19.25 -16.12
CA SER A 252 16.35 20.65 -16.34
C SER A 252 15.54 21.25 -15.20
N THR A 253 14.64 20.46 -14.61
CA THR A 253 13.70 20.90 -13.56
C THR A 253 14.09 20.43 -12.16
N GLY A 254 14.92 19.39 -12.05
CA GLY A 254 15.22 18.70 -10.80
C GLY A 254 14.08 17.84 -10.25
N GLU A 255 12.95 17.74 -10.95
CA GLU A 255 11.82 16.92 -10.50
C GLU A 255 12.12 15.43 -10.58
N THR A 256 11.74 14.70 -9.54
CA THR A 256 11.89 13.25 -9.46
C THR A 256 10.55 12.55 -9.72
N LYS A 257 10.56 11.55 -10.59
CA LYS A 257 9.39 10.71 -10.92
C LYS A 257 9.75 9.23 -10.79
N ARG A 258 8.78 8.41 -10.41
CA ARG A 258 8.95 6.95 -10.45
C ARG A 258 8.96 6.47 -11.89
N LEU A 259 9.93 5.65 -12.26
CA LEU A 259 10.04 5.07 -13.61
C LEU A 259 8.90 4.11 -13.94
N ASP A 260 8.37 3.40 -12.93
CA ASP A 260 7.24 2.48 -13.04
C ASP A 260 5.88 3.19 -12.88
N GLY A 261 5.88 4.51 -12.74
CA GLY A 261 4.69 5.34 -12.52
C GLY A 261 4.14 5.94 -13.81
N ARG A 262 2.81 6.19 -13.81
CA ARG A 262 2.11 6.85 -14.93
C ARG A 262 2.71 8.23 -15.27
N GLN A 263 3.06 9.03 -14.27
CA GLN A 263 3.62 10.37 -14.48
C GLN A 263 4.89 10.37 -15.34
N PHE A 264 5.77 9.38 -15.14
CA PHE A 264 6.98 9.29 -15.97
C PHE A 264 6.69 8.80 -17.39
N LYS A 265 5.77 7.82 -17.53
CA LYS A 265 5.31 7.35 -18.85
C LYS A 265 4.74 8.51 -19.67
N ASP A 266 3.85 9.30 -19.08
CA ASP A 266 3.20 10.44 -19.75
C ASP A 266 4.23 11.53 -20.08
N TRP A 267 5.16 11.82 -19.18
CA TRP A 267 6.30 12.73 -19.41
C TRP A 267 7.17 12.27 -20.59
N LEU A 268 7.53 11.00 -20.65
CA LEU A 268 8.36 10.44 -21.71
C LEU A 268 7.67 10.55 -23.08
N ILE A 269 6.40 10.17 -23.17
CA ILE A 269 5.65 10.22 -24.41
C ILE A 269 5.52 11.67 -24.92
N ALA A 270 5.15 12.61 -24.06
CA ALA A 270 4.96 14.01 -24.40
C ALA A 270 6.27 14.65 -24.88
N ASN A 271 7.34 14.53 -24.09
CA ASN A 271 8.63 15.15 -24.42
C ASN A 271 9.28 14.51 -25.68
N PHE A 272 9.11 13.20 -25.86
CA PHE A 272 9.59 12.54 -27.08
C PHE A 272 8.84 13.04 -28.32
N TYR A 273 7.52 13.19 -28.22
CA TYR A 273 6.70 13.75 -29.32
C TYR A 273 7.08 15.20 -29.63
N GLU A 274 7.22 16.05 -28.61
CA GLU A 274 7.64 17.44 -28.81
C GLU A 274 9.01 17.56 -29.48
N SER A 275 9.94 16.65 -29.15
CA SER A 275 11.30 16.66 -29.70
C SER A 275 11.40 16.09 -31.13
N THR A 276 10.55 15.08 -31.46
CA THR A 276 10.71 14.30 -32.70
C THR A 276 9.56 14.46 -33.68
N GLY A 277 8.41 15.01 -33.26
CA GLY A 277 7.17 15.05 -34.02
C GLY A 277 6.53 13.67 -34.25
N LYS A 278 7.07 12.59 -33.65
CA LYS A 278 6.60 11.22 -33.83
C LYS A 278 6.05 10.65 -32.52
N SER A 279 4.81 10.17 -32.54
CA SER A 279 4.23 9.48 -31.39
C SER A 279 4.87 8.09 -31.24
N PRO A 280 5.42 7.75 -30.06
CA PRO A 280 6.00 6.43 -29.85
C PRO A 280 4.93 5.35 -29.71
N ARG A 281 5.22 4.13 -30.23
CA ARG A 281 4.36 2.96 -30.06
C ARG A 281 4.37 2.51 -28.60
N GLU A 282 3.23 2.05 -28.08
CA GLU A 282 3.11 1.65 -26.69
C GLU A 282 4.08 0.53 -26.30
N GLN A 283 4.27 -0.45 -27.21
CA GLN A 283 5.26 -1.51 -27.02
C GLN A 283 6.67 -0.97 -26.86
N SER A 284 7.10 -0.01 -27.69
CA SER A 284 8.44 0.62 -27.61
C SER A 284 8.60 1.41 -26.30
N VAL A 285 7.56 2.07 -25.82
CA VAL A 285 7.56 2.75 -24.53
C VAL A 285 7.74 1.75 -23.37
N ARG A 286 7.00 0.64 -23.37
CA ARG A 286 7.09 -0.42 -22.35
C ARG A 286 8.49 -1.03 -22.30
N GLU A 287 9.06 -1.37 -23.45
CA GLU A 287 10.42 -1.93 -23.54
C GLU A 287 11.48 -0.91 -23.08
N ALA A 288 11.33 0.36 -23.45
CA ALA A 288 12.21 1.42 -23.00
C ALA A 288 12.14 1.60 -21.48
N LEU A 289 10.94 1.62 -20.87
CA LEU A 289 10.76 1.72 -19.43
C LEU A 289 11.37 0.53 -18.68
N ASN A 290 11.24 -0.69 -19.20
CA ASN A 290 11.89 -1.88 -18.64
C ASN A 290 13.43 -1.77 -18.69
N THR A 291 13.97 -1.32 -19.81
CA THR A 291 15.42 -1.11 -19.99
C THR A 291 15.93 -0.02 -19.04
N LEU A 292 15.24 1.12 -18.96
CA LEU A 292 15.57 2.23 -18.05
C LEU A 292 15.49 1.80 -16.58
N SER A 293 14.49 0.99 -16.21
CA SER A 293 14.36 0.43 -14.87
C SER A 293 15.53 -0.50 -14.52
N GLY A 294 15.96 -1.33 -15.46
CA GLY A 294 17.17 -2.14 -15.33
C GLY A 294 18.43 -1.28 -15.14
N LEU A 295 18.59 -0.23 -15.96
CA LEU A 295 19.71 0.69 -15.85
C LEU A 295 19.72 1.45 -14.52
N ALA A 296 18.55 1.95 -14.07
CA ALA A 296 18.41 2.62 -12.79
C ALA A 296 18.82 1.72 -11.62
N ARG A 297 18.37 0.45 -11.63
CA ARG A 297 18.61 -0.51 -10.54
C ARG A 297 20.06 -1.00 -10.46
N TYR A 298 20.71 -1.24 -11.61
CA TYR A 298 22.03 -1.88 -11.65
C TYR A 298 23.18 -0.92 -11.97
N ARG A 299 22.92 0.28 -12.45
CA ARG A 299 23.91 1.29 -12.83
C ARG A 299 23.66 2.65 -12.21
N GLY A 300 22.46 2.90 -11.67
CA GLY A 300 22.10 4.12 -10.95
C GLY A 300 22.74 4.16 -9.56
N GLU A 301 22.89 5.36 -9.03
CA GLU A 301 23.25 5.58 -7.63
C GLU A 301 22.10 5.17 -6.71
N CYS A 302 22.41 4.81 -5.46
CA CYS A 302 21.41 4.60 -4.42
C CYS A 302 21.17 5.92 -3.69
N CYS A 303 19.95 6.47 -3.75
CA CYS A 303 19.58 7.74 -3.13
C CYS A 303 18.23 7.62 -2.43
N ASP A 304 18.12 8.19 -1.22
CA ASP A 304 16.84 8.27 -0.53
C ASP A 304 15.89 9.25 -1.22
N VAL A 305 14.62 8.87 -1.28
CA VAL A 305 13.55 9.69 -1.87
C VAL A 305 12.54 10.05 -0.79
N HIS A 306 12.26 11.33 -0.68
CA HIS A 306 11.41 11.90 0.35
C HIS A 306 10.08 12.42 -0.21
N ILE A 307 9.10 12.58 0.65
CA ILE A 307 7.85 13.30 0.35
C ILE A 307 7.79 14.50 1.27
N ARG A 308 7.68 15.71 0.72
CA ARG A 308 7.51 17.00 1.40
C ARG A 308 8.68 17.45 2.29
N THR A 309 9.22 16.60 3.17
CA THR A 309 10.32 16.98 4.06
C THR A 309 11.45 15.98 4.02
N ALA A 310 12.68 16.47 4.20
CA ALA A 310 13.89 15.66 4.30
C ALA A 310 14.84 16.21 5.36
N HIS A 311 15.73 15.37 5.87
CA HIS A 311 16.85 15.74 6.72
C HIS A 311 18.15 15.21 6.09
N HIS A 312 19.12 16.10 5.90
CA HIS A 312 20.41 15.74 5.31
C HIS A 312 21.49 16.70 5.82
N ASP A 313 22.62 16.14 6.24
CA ASP A 313 23.78 16.90 6.76
C ASP A 313 23.44 17.94 7.83
N GLY A 314 22.55 17.58 8.78
CA GLY A 314 22.13 18.44 9.89
C GLY A 314 21.24 19.60 9.49
N LYS A 315 20.72 19.61 8.26
CA LYS A 315 19.77 20.59 7.74
C LYS A 315 18.46 19.93 7.37
N TYR A 316 17.39 20.71 7.45
CA TYR A 316 16.06 20.25 7.06
C TYR A 316 15.66 20.90 5.73
N TYR A 317 14.92 20.16 4.94
CA TYR A 317 14.49 20.59 3.62
C TYR A 317 12.97 20.41 3.51
N LEU A 318 12.27 21.49 3.15
CA LEU A 318 10.84 21.48 2.89
C LEU A 318 10.60 21.74 1.40
N ASP A 319 10.05 20.75 0.70
CA ASP A 319 9.70 20.91 -0.72
C ASP A 319 8.51 21.86 -0.89
N LEU A 320 8.68 22.93 -1.64
CA LEU A 320 7.58 23.85 -1.96
C LEU A 320 6.56 23.22 -2.92
N GLY A 321 6.90 22.15 -3.62
CA GLY A 321 5.98 21.42 -4.49
C GLY A 321 5.57 22.19 -5.74
N GLU A 322 6.34 23.19 -6.18
CA GLU A 322 6.06 23.95 -7.38
C GLU A 322 6.23 23.09 -8.65
N PRO A 323 5.23 23.03 -9.53
CA PRO A 323 5.35 22.29 -10.78
C PRO A 323 6.49 22.80 -11.66
N GLY A 324 7.29 21.90 -12.22
CA GLY A 324 8.39 22.23 -13.14
C GLY A 324 9.61 22.87 -12.48
N ARG A 325 9.69 22.90 -11.14
CA ARG A 325 10.84 23.43 -10.39
C ARG A 325 11.14 22.61 -9.16
N SER A 326 12.42 22.44 -8.81
CA SER A 326 12.84 21.77 -7.59
C SER A 326 13.32 22.80 -6.54
N ARG A 327 12.40 23.70 -6.13
CA ARG A 327 12.66 24.70 -5.08
C ARG A 327 12.27 24.17 -3.72
N VAL A 328 13.17 24.33 -2.77
CA VAL A 328 12.95 23.89 -1.39
C VAL A 328 13.37 24.98 -0.42
N VAL A 329 12.79 24.97 0.78
CA VAL A 329 13.31 25.74 1.92
C VAL A 329 14.34 24.89 2.63
N CYS A 330 15.58 25.36 2.70
CA CYS A 330 16.65 24.80 3.51
C CYS A 330 16.67 25.50 4.87
N ILE A 331 16.54 24.73 5.96
CA ILE A 331 16.39 25.21 7.34
C ILE A 331 17.56 24.69 8.17
N SER A 332 18.20 25.59 8.92
CA SER A 332 19.28 25.28 9.85
C SER A 332 19.15 26.09 11.14
N SER A 333 20.06 25.93 12.09
CA SER A 333 20.14 26.76 13.30
C SER A 333 20.56 28.23 13.04
N GLU A 334 21.00 28.56 11.82
CA GLU A 334 21.44 29.89 11.42
C GLU A 334 20.36 30.69 10.68
N GLY A 335 19.23 30.08 10.39
CA GLY A 335 18.14 30.66 9.60
C GLY A 335 17.59 29.67 8.58
N TRP A 336 16.70 30.18 7.73
CA TRP A 336 16.19 29.44 6.60
C TRP A 336 16.31 30.26 5.30
N LYS A 337 16.44 29.57 4.18
CA LYS A 337 16.50 30.17 2.85
C LYS A 337 15.92 29.23 1.79
N ILE A 338 15.43 29.81 0.71
CA ILE A 338 15.00 29.04 -0.47
C ILE A 338 16.23 28.73 -1.31
N ILE A 339 16.33 27.50 -1.77
CA ILE A 339 17.38 27.04 -2.68
C ILE A 339 16.76 26.27 -3.84
N ASP A 340 17.41 26.38 -5.00
CA ASP A 340 17.15 25.54 -6.15
C ASP A 340 18.08 24.30 -6.10
N ASN A 341 17.64 23.19 -6.68
CA ASN A 341 18.41 21.95 -6.78
C ASN A 341 19.00 21.46 -5.44
N PRO A 342 18.14 21.04 -4.50
CA PRO A 342 18.57 20.55 -3.20
C PRO A 342 19.40 19.26 -3.33
N PRO A 343 20.25 18.94 -2.31
CA PRO A 343 21.03 17.69 -2.29
C PRO A 343 20.18 16.45 -2.00
N VAL A 344 18.87 16.58 -1.94
CA VAL A 344 17.89 15.51 -1.64
C VAL A 344 16.82 15.45 -2.72
N CYS A 345 16.29 14.24 -2.96
CA CYS A 345 15.27 14.00 -3.98
C CYS A 345 13.87 13.97 -3.38
N PHE A 346 12.93 14.71 -4.00
CA PHE A 346 11.53 14.73 -3.58
C PHE A 346 10.62 14.12 -4.63
N LEU A 347 9.87 13.07 -4.24
CA LEU A 347 8.76 12.55 -5.01
C LEU A 347 7.49 13.37 -4.71
N ARG A 348 6.79 13.78 -5.76
CA ARG A 348 5.55 14.55 -5.67
C ARG A 348 4.36 13.72 -6.14
N PRO A 349 3.62 13.11 -5.22
CA PRO A 349 2.36 12.42 -5.56
C PRO A 349 1.35 13.38 -6.19
N GLU A 350 0.44 12.87 -7.02
CA GLU A 350 -0.55 13.68 -7.76
C GLU A 350 -1.46 14.53 -6.85
N THR A 351 -1.66 14.10 -5.62
CA THR A 351 -2.48 14.82 -4.65
C THR A 351 -1.75 15.94 -3.91
N LEU A 352 -0.42 15.97 -3.99
CA LEU A 352 0.39 17.00 -3.34
C LEU A 352 0.13 18.36 -3.99
N GLN A 353 -0.09 19.39 -3.15
CA GLN A 353 -0.32 20.76 -3.58
C GLN A 353 0.89 21.64 -3.21
N PRO A 354 1.16 22.70 -3.97
CA PRO A 354 2.25 23.61 -3.67
C PRO A 354 2.02 24.40 -2.37
N LEU A 355 3.11 24.67 -1.66
CA LEU A 355 3.18 25.64 -0.59
C LEU A 355 3.46 27.05 -1.18
N PRO A 356 2.98 28.11 -0.55
CA PRO A 356 3.36 29.47 -0.94
C PRO A 356 4.83 29.72 -0.60
N GLU A 357 5.43 30.66 -1.27
CA GLU A 357 6.77 31.16 -0.92
C GLU A 357 6.71 31.83 0.46
N PRO A 358 7.46 31.34 1.48
CA PRO A 358 7.38 31.86 2.84
C PRO A 358 7.99 33.27 2.95
N ILE A 359 7.41 34.09 3.83
CA ILE A 359 7.85 35.48 4.07
C ILE A 359 8.73 35.53 5.32
N GLN A 360 9.91 36.14 5.21
CA GLN A 360 10.83 36.33 6.33
C GLN A 360 10.26 37.26 7.40
N ASN A 361 10.74 37.10 8.64
CA ASN A 361 10.40 37.96 9.80
C ASN A 361 8.90 38.13 10.04
N SER A 362 8.14 37.08 9.83
CA SER A 362 6.69 37.06 10.04
C SER A 362 6.33 36.59 11.45
N ASP A 363 5.08 36.84 11.86
CA ASP A 363 4.52 36.41 13.13
C ASP A 363 3.39 35.40 12.96
N ILE A 364 3.31 34.45 13.90
CA ILE A 364 2.31 33.36 13.88
C ILE A 364 0.96 33.76 14.50
N SER A 365 0.85 34.92 15.12
CA SER A 365 -0.32 35.32 15.90
C SER A 365 -1.63 35.31 15.11
N SER A 366 -1.58 35.65 13.83
CA SER A 366 -2.76 35.63 12.94
C SER A 366 -3.39 34.26 12.79
N LEU A 367 -2.65 33.17 13.00
CA LEU A 367 -3.18 31.81 12.96
C LEU A 367 -4.30 31.60 13.96
N TRP A 368 -4.17 32.21 15.17
CA TRP A 368 -5.11 32.01 16.26
C TRP A 368 -6.47 32.65 16.05
N ASN A 369 -6.59 33.56 15.08
CA ASN A 369 -7.87 34.14 14.66
C ASN A 369 -8.63 33.25 13.67
N MET A 370 -7.97 32.20 13.10
CA MET A 370 -8.52 31.35 12.05
C MET A 370 -8.75 29.93 12.50
N VAL A 371 -8.03 29.45 13.52
CA VAL A 371 -8.15 28.12 14.07
C VAL A 371 -8.77 28.14 15.46
N ASN A 372 -9.63 27.17 15.73
CA ASN A 372 -10.32 27.08 17.01
C ASN A 372 -9.50 26.28 18.04
N ILE A 373 -8.50 26.91 18.62
CA ILE A 373 -7.57 26.32 19.61
C ILE A 373 -7.47 27.21 20.81
N SER A 374 -7.62 26.63 22.01
CA SER A 374 -7.46 27.37 23.27
C SER A 374 -6.06 27.96 23.39
N GLU A 375 -5.93 29.11 24.04
CA GLU A 375 -4.62 29.74 24.28
C GLU A 375 -3.67 28.80 25.04
N HIS A 376 -4.24 27.94 25.90
CA HIS A 376 -3.50 26.95 26.65
C HIS A 376 -2.75 25.97 25.75
N ASP A 377 -3.36 25.57 24.64
CA ASP A 377 -2.87 24.49 23.74
C ASP A 377 -2.00 24.98 22.57
N ARG A 378 -1.97 26.32 22.34
CA ARG A 378 -1.23 26.93 21.21
C ARG A 378 0.23 26.47 21.14
N LEU A 379 0.89 26.37 22.29
CA LEU A 379 2.29 25.96 22.36
C LEU A 379 2.49 24.50 21.89
N LEU A 380 1.59 23.59 22.26
CA LEU A 380 1.60 22.19 21.82
C LEU A 380 1.37 22.10 20.32
N ILE A 381 0.47 22.92 19.77
CA ILE A 381 0.19 22.95 18.32
C ILE A 381 1.39 23.46 17.53
N VAL A 382 2.05 24.55 17.97
CA VAL A 382 3.27 25.05 17.31
C VAL A 382 4.37 23.99 17.34
N ALA A 383 4.56 23.33 18.50
CA ALA A 383 5.54 22.26 18.63
C ALA A 383 5.24 21.08 17.69
N TRP A 384 3.97 20.67 17.59
CA TRP A 384 3.57 19.61 16.69
C TRP A 384 3.76 19.96 15.21
N LEU A 385 3.40 21.19 14.80
CA LEU A 385 3.59 21.67 13.43
C LEU A 385 5.09 21.68 13.05
N ILE A 386 5.95 22.14 13.95
CA ILE A 386 7.40 22.17 13.71
C ILE A 386 7.96 20.75 13.70
N ASP A 387 7.50 19.87 14.59
CA ASP A 387 7.95 18.47 14.59
C ASP A 387 7.58 17.73 13.29
N CYS A 388 6.46 18.08 12.65
CA CYS A 388 6.13 17.57 11.30
C CYS A 388 7.19 17.90 10.24
N LEU A 389 8.10 18.84 10.49
CA LEU A 389 9.22 19.16 9.60
C LEU A 389 10.49 18.35 9.91
N ARG A 390 10.45 17.47 10.92
CA ARG A 390 11.60 16.69 11.42
C ARG A 390 11.45 15.19 11.13
N PRO A 391 11.78 14.72 9.93
CA PRO A 391 11.53 13.33 9.52
C PRO A 391 12.35 12.27 10.28
N GLU A 392 13.42 12.63 10.99
CA GLU A 392 14.29 11.69 11.69
C GLU A 392 13.75 11.20 13.04
N THR A 393 12.86 11.96 13.68
CA THR A 393 12.32 11.64 15.02
C THR A 393 10.93 10.98 14.93
N PRO A 394 10.50 10.23 15.97
CA PRO A 394 9.11 9.79 16.10
C PRO A 394 8.16 10.97 16.27
N PHE A 395 6.98 10.91 15.67
CA PHE A 395 5.96 11.95 15.75
C PHE A 395 4.93 11.64 16.84
N PRO A 396 4.46 12.66 17.59
CA PRO A 396 3.22 12.52 18.33
C PRO A 396 2.03 12.53 17.36
N VAL A 397 1.04 11.68 17.64
CA VAL A 397 -0.27 11.74 16.97
C VAL A 397 -1.03 12.92 17.53
N LEU A 398 -1.60 13.77 16.69
CA LEU A 398 -2.47 14.88 17.13
C LEU A 398 -3.93 14.46 17.04
N GLU A 399 -4.68 14.58 18.12
CA GLU A 399 -6.09 14.24 18.16
C GLU A 399 -6.92 15.47 18.59
N PHE A 400 -7.85 15.90 17.72
CA PHE A 400 -8.83 16.94 18.04
C PHE A 400 -10.13 16.32 18.52
N ILE A 401 -10.57 16.72 19.71
CA ILE A 401 -11.80 16.26 20.34
C ILE A 401 -12.71 17.47 20.57
N GLY A 402 -14.02 17.28 20.54
CA GLY A 402 -14.97 18.34 20.87
C GLY A 402 -16.34 18.11 20.25
N GLU A 403 -17.31 18.92 20.63
CA GLU A 403 -18.68 18.79 20.17
C GLU A 403 -18.85 19.07 18.67
N GLN A 404 -19.98 18.63 18.13
CA GLN A 404 -20.34 18.95 16.76
C GLN A 404 -20.43 20.47 16.56
N GLY A 405 -19.80 21.00 15.52
CA GLY A 405 -19.81 22.43 15.24
C GLY A 405 -18.68 23.23 15.90
N SER A 406 -17.71 22.60 16.60
CA SER A 406 -16.51 23.26 17.16
C SER A 406 -15.38 23.47 16.15
N ALA A 407 -15.64 23.41 14.84
CA ALA A 407 -14.70 23.63 13.73
C ALA A 407 -13.44 22.75 13.73
N LYS A 408 -13.46 21.54 14.31
CA LYS A 408 -12.33 20.59 14.31
C LYS A 408 -11.78 20.34 12.91
N SER A 409 -12.64 19.96 11.97
CA SER A 409 -12.22 19.65 10.60
C SER A 409 -11.65 20.87 9.87
N THR A 410 -12.15 22.07 10.12
CA THR A 410 -11.62 23.31 9.53
C THR A 410 -10.24 23.63 10.11
N THR A 411 -10.10 23.58 11.44
CA THR A 411 -8.82 23.73 12.15
C THR A 411 -7.79 22.75 11.64
N GLN A 412 -8.15 21.46 11.57
CA GLN A 412 -7.26 20.39 11.07
C GLN A 412 -6.82 20.64 9.61
N LYS A 413 -7.73 21.07 8.73
CA LYS A 413 -7.40 21.42 7.34
C LYS A 413 -6.40 22.56 7.26
N MET A 414 -6.61 23.62 8.02
CA MET A 414 -5.72 24.79 8.03
C MET A 414 -4.33 24.43 8.53
N LEU A 415 -4.23 23.70 9.64
CA LEU A 415 -2.94 23.23 10.16
C LEU A 415 -2.23 22.29 9.18
N ARG A 416 -2.94 21.35 8.54
CA ARG A 416 -2.38 20.49 7.51
C ARG A 416 -1.82 21.32 6.36
N ARG A 417 -2.57 22.31 5.87
CA ARG A 417 -2.15 23.11 4.71
C ARG A 417 -0.92 23.98 4.98
N LEU A 418 -0.59 24.27 6.24
CA LEU A 418 0.66 24.93 6.59
C LEU A 418 1.89 24.07 6.32
N ILE A 419 1.76 22.73 6.39
CA ILE A 419 2.88 21.79 6.29
C ILE A 419 2.82 21.00 4.99
N ASP A 420 1.66 20.40 4.69
CA ASP A 420 1.47 19.48 3.57
C ASP A 420 0.09 19.67 2.92
N PRO A 421 -0.13 20.79 2.18
CA PRO A 421 -1.36 20.99 1.44
C PRO A 421 -1.58 19.85 0.42
N ASN A 422 -2.82 19.40 0.34
CA ASN A 422 -3.20 18.23 -0.45
C ASN A 422 -4.56 18.45 -1.12
N SER A 423 -4.82 17.85 -2.27
CA SER A 423 -6.14 17.92 -2.92
C SER A 423 -7.22 17.20 -2.09
N CYS A 424 -6.82 16.28 -1.19
CA CYS A 424 -7.69 15.61 -0.23
C CYS A 424 -7.15 15.86 1.20
N ASP A 425 -7.47 17.02 1.78
CA ASP A 425 -6.96 17.43 3.08
C ASP A 425 -7.39 16.53 4.23
N LEU A 426 -8.59 15.98 4.18
CA LEU A 426 -9.15 15.06 5.18
C LEU A 426 -9.62 13.77 4.53
N ARG A 427 -9.38 12.68 5.20
CA ARG A 427 -9.77 11.33 4.75
C ARG A 427 -10.72 10.71 5.77
N ALA A 428 -11.63 9.87 5.30
CA ALA A 428 -12.46 9.05 6.19
C ALA A 428 -11.61 8.11 7.06
N ALA A 429 -12.19 7.65 8.17
CA ALA A 429 -11.57 6.67 9.05
C ALA A 429 -11.04 5.45 8.28
N PRO A 430 -9.80 4.99 8.53
CA PRO A 430 -9.24 3.81 7.90
C PRO A 430 -9.99 2.56 8.37
N LYS A 431 -10.31 1.67 7.45
CA LYS A 431 -11.01 0.41 7.75
C LYS A 431 -10.03 -0.73 8.01
N THR A 432 -8.89 -0.69 7.35
CA THR A 432 -7.85 -1.72 7.42
C THR A 432 -6.48 -1.12 7.71
N ILE A 433 -5.55 -1.95 8.16
CA ILE A 433 -4.13 -1.56 8.32
C ILE A 433 -3.54 -1.15 6.96
N GLU A 434 -3.93 -1.84 5.90
CA GLU A 434 -3.48 -1.55 4.54
C GLU A 434 -3.85 -0.14 4.09
N ASP A 435 -5.08 0.33 4.39
CA ASP A 435 -5.53 1.69 4.05
C ASP A 435 -4.61 2.75 4.67
N ILE A 436 -4.11 2.50 5.89
CA ILE A 436 -3.18 3.39 6.58
C ILE A 436 -1.85 3.49 5.82
N PHE A 437 -1.23 2.34 5.52
CA PHE A 437 0.10 2.33 4.91
C PHE A 437 0.08 2.73 3.44
N VAL A 438 -0.97 2.39 2.69
CA VAL A 438 -1.17 2.89 1.31
C VAL A 438 -1.32 4.42 1.32
N SER A 439 -2.13 4.96 2.23
CA SER A 439 -2.27 6.41 2.39
C SER A 439 -0.94 7.08 2.77
N ALA A 440 -0.20 6.51 3.71
CA ALA A 440 1.09 7.00 4.18
C ALA A 440 2.20 6.94 3.10
N GLY A 441 2.11 5.99 2.17
CA GLY A 441 3.04 5.86 1.04
C GLY A 441 3.01 7.05 0.07
N VAL A 442 1.87 7.76 -0.01
CA VAL A 442 1.65 8.88 -0.95
C VAL A 442 1.31 10.21 -0.27
N ASN A 443 1.35 10.29 1.06
CA ASN A 443 1.15 11.54 1.81
C ASN A 443 2.26 11.70 2.83
N TRP A 444 2.72 12.94 3.01
CA TRP A 444 3.60 13.26 4.13
C TRP A 444 2.82 13.27 5.44
N LEU A 445 1.77 14.07 5.54
CA LEU A 445 0.91 14.16 6.71
C LEU A 445 -0.37 13.35 6.49
N VAL A 446 -0.61 12.36 7.34
CA VAL A 446 -1.81 11.51 7.28
C VAL A 446 -2.89 12.11 8.16
N SER A 447 -4.05 12.44 7.56
CA SER A 447 -5.10 13.24 8.21
C SER A 447 -6.45 12.54 8.05
N TYR A 448 -7.06 12.14 9.17
CA TYR A 448 -8.36 11.46 9.22
C TYR A 448 -9.39 12.30 9.97
N GLU A 449 -10.64 12.23 9.52
CA GLU A 449 -11.75 12.97 10.14
C GLU A 449 -12.91 12.08 10.57
N ASN A 450 -13.73 12.62 11.50
CA ASN A 450 -14.95 12.00 11.99
C ASN A 450 -14.72 10.58 12.55
N ILE A 451 -13.66 10.42 13.31
CA ILE A 451 -13.32 9.14 13.94
C ILE A 451 -14.21 8.98 15.19
N SER A 452 -15.05 7.97 15.18
CA SER A 452 -15.86 7.59 16.34
C SER A 452 -15.24 6.45 17.15
N HIS A 453 -14.46 5.58 16.48
CA HIS A 453 -13.81 4.43 17.08
C HIS A 453 -12.66 3.93 16.22
N LEU A 454 -11.58 3.48 16.86
CA LEU A 454 -10.44 2.81 16.22
C LEU A 454 -10.31 1.40 16.79
N SER A 455 -10.27 0.40 15.93
CA SER A 455 -9.99 -0.97 16.38
C SER A 455 -8.57 -1.07 16.97
N PRO A 456 -8.29 -2.02 17.88
CA PRO A 456 -6.94 -2.21 18.44
C PRO A 456 -5.87 -2.33 17.37
N GLN A 457 -6.12 -3.09 16.31
CA GLN A 457 -5.18 -3.29 15.21
C GLN A 457 -4.86 -1.98 14.46
N VAL A 458 -5.87 -1.11 14.27
CA VAL A 458 -5.68 0.21 13.65
C VAL A 458 -4.88 1.12 14.57
N GLN A 459 -5.10 1.09 15.89
CA GLN A 459 -4.32 1.85 16.86
C GLN A 459 -2.85 1.40 16.90
N ASP A 460 -2.60 0.09 16.85
CA ASP A 460 -1.24 -0.45 16.76
C ASP A 460 -0.55 0.00 15.46
N ALA A 461 -1.26 -0.01 14.33
CA ALA A 461 -0.74 0.46 13.05
C ALA A 461 -0.41 1.95 13.06
N LEU A 462 -1.21 2.80 13.72
CA LEU A 462 -0.92 4.22 13.89
C LEU A 462 0.31 4.45 14.78
N CYS A 463 0.52 3.62 15.84
CA CYS A 463 1.74 3.64 16.61
C CYS A 463 2.98 3.37 15.74
N VAL A 464 2.91 2.30 14.93
CA VAL A 464 4.00 1.91 14.01
C VAL A 464 4.26 3.03 13.00
N LEU A 465 3.22 3.63 12.41
CA LEU A 465 3.34 4.72 11.46
C LEU A 465 4.02 5.96 12.07
N ALA A 466 3.63 6.34 13.27
CA ALA A 466 4.15 7.53 13.95
C ALA A 466 5.60 7.39 14.43
N THR A 467 6.03 6.17 14.77
CA THR A 467 7.38 5.90 15.30
C THR A 467 8.38 5.40 14.27
N GLY A 468 7.91 5.02 13.12
CA GLY A 468 8.68 4.39 12.06
C GLY A 468 8.62 2.87 12.15
N GLY A 469 8.11 2.25 11.11
CA GLY A 469 8.00 0.81 10.99
C GLY A 469 7.52 0.41 9.61
N GLY A 470 7.42 -0.89 9.36
CA GLY A 470 7.04 -1.44 8.08
C GLY A 470 5.72 -2.20 8.13
N PHE A 471 5.00 -2.11 7.05
CA PHE A 471 3.93 -3.03 6.71
C PHE A 471 4.38 -3.90 5.55
N ALA A 472 4.40 -5.20 5.81
CA ALA A 472 4.80 -6.18 4.83
C ALA A 472 3.56 -6.94 4.34
N LYS A 473 3.38 -7.01 3.02
CA LYS A 473 2.33 -7.78 2.37
C LYS A 473 2.94 -8.60 1.24
N ARG A 474 2.52 -9.84 1.10
CA ARG A 474 2.88 -10.64 -0.08
C ARG A 474 2.40 -9.93 -1.35
N LYS A 475 3.27 -9.77 -2.32
CA LYS A 475 2.87 -9.35 -3.66
C LYS A 475 1.89 -10.37 -4.21
N LEU A 476 0.74 -9.91 -4.69
CA LEU A 476 -0.17 -10.76 -5.45
C LEU A 476 0.57 -11.31 -6.66
N TYR A 477 0.52 -12.64 -6.83
CA TYR A 477 1.11 -13.38 -7.96
C TYR A 477 2.63 -13.66 -7.92
N THR A 478 3.32 -13.48 -6.77
CA THR A 478 4.71 -13.94 -6.60
C THR A 478 4.83 -14.75 -5.31
N ASP A 479 5.37 -15.98 -5.39
CA ASP A 479 5.45 -16.89 -4.23
C ASP A 479 6.53 -16.49 -3.20
N ALA A 480 7.49 -15.64 -3.59
CA ALA A 480 8.64 -15.28 -2.77
C ALA A 480 8.83 -13.78 -2.55
N ASP A 481 8.08 -12.90 -3.24
CA ASP A 481 8.28 -11.46 -3.14
C ASP A 481 7.34 -10.82 -2.11
N GLU A 482 7.91 -10.13 -1.16
CA GLU A 482 7.22 -9.32 -0.19
C GLU A 482 7.27 -7.85 -0.59
N SER A 483 6.12 -7.17 -0.57
CA SER A 483 6.06 -5.72 -0.71
C SER A 483 6.13 -5.10 0.68
N VAL A 484 7.28 -4.52 1.02
CA VAL A 484 7.49 -3.85 2.30
C VAL A 484 7.33 -2.35 2.12
N ILE A 485 6.40 -1.74 2.85
CA ILE A 485 6.24 -0.30 2.93
C ILE A 485 6.83 0.17 4.25
N LEU A 486 8.04 0.74 4.20
CA LEU A 486 8.70 1.35 5.36
C LEU A 486 8.39 2.84 5.33
N VAL A 487 7.59 3.31 6.27
CA VAL A 487 7.19 4.72 6.33
C VAL A 487 7.09 5.19 7.78
N LYS A 488 7.40 6.48 7.97
CA LYS A 488 7.16 7.21 9.19
C LYS A 488 6.49 8.53 8.84
N ARG A 489 5.31 8.81 9.41
CA ARG A 489 4.49 9.96 9.04
C ARG A 489 3.84 10.60 10.26
N PRO A 490 3.76 11.94 10.34
CA PRO A 490 2.89 12.60 11.28
C PRO A 490 1.42 12.26 10.99
N VAL A 491 0.64 12.12 12.05
CA VAL A 491 -0.77 11.73 11.99
C VAL A 491 -1.61 12.73 12.74
N VAL A 492 -2.73 13.14 12.15
CA VAL A 492 -3.75 13.94 12.80
C VAL A 492 -5.13 13.34 12.65
N LEU A 493 -5.88 13.32 13.74
CA LEU A 493 -7.21 12.73 13.85
C LEU A 493 -8.20 13.79 14.37
N ASN A 494 -9.49 13.66 14.03
CA ASN A 494 -10.54 14.36 14.76
C ASN A 494 -11.75 13.47 15.03
N GLY A 495 -12.41 13.70 16.15
CA GLY A 495 -13.62 13.03 16.57
C GLY A 495 -14.48 13.85 17.51
N ILE A 496 -15.71 13.40 17.78
CA ILE A 496 -16.55 13.99 18.84
C ILE A 496 -16.01 13.60 20.21
N SER A 497 -15.59 12.36 20.36
CA SER A 497 -14.95 11.77 21.55
C SER A 497 -13.55 11.28 21.22
N ALA A 498 -12.75 11.00 22.24
CA ALA A 498 -11.44 10.42 22.07
C ALA A 498 -11.55 9.03 21.39
N ALA A 499 -10.92 8.88 20.25
CA ALA A 499 -10.83 7.62 19.50
C ALA A 499 -9.61 6.80 19.91
N VAL A 500 -8.57 7.46 20.41
CA VAL A 500 -7.35 6.85 20.93
C VAL A 500 -7.61 6.31 22.32
N THR A 501 -7.58 4.97 22.46
CA THR A 501 -7.87 4.26 23.72
C THR A 501 -6.81 3.24 24.11
N ALA A 502 -5.94 2.83 23.17
CA ALA A 502 -4.82 1.95 23.46
C ALA A 502 -3.70 2.71 24.17
N GLN A 503 -3.24 2.19 25.32
CA GLN A 503 -2.25 2.88 26.16
C GLN A 503 -0.96 3.23 25.41
N ASP A 504 -0.50 2.34 24.53
CA ASP A 504 0.72 2.58 23.74
C ASP A 504 0.57 3.77 22.79
N LEU A 505 -0.62 3.99 22.24
CA LEU A 505 -0.92 5.13 21.38
C LEU A 505 -1.19 6.39 22.21
N ILE A 506 -1.87 6.29 23.37
CA ILE A 506 -2.08 7.41 24.30
C ILE A 506 -0.76 8.05 24.72
N ASP A 507 0.23 7.23 25.06
CA ASP A 507 1.57 7.72 25.44
C ASP A 507 2.30 8.46 24.32
N ARG A 508 1.76 8.40 23.09
CA ARG A 508 2.28 9.08 21.89
C ARG A 508 1.29 10.07 21.29
N THR A 509 0.21 10.39 21.98
CA THR A 509 -0.85 11.28 21.46
C THR A 509 -0.88 12.59 22.22
N ILE A 510 -1.08 13.69 21.50
CA ILE A 510 -1.45 14.99 22.04
C ILE A 510 -2.94 15.16 21.73
N SER A 511 -3.78 15.15 22.74
CA SER A 511 -5.21 15.38 22.60
C SER A 511 -5.53 16.83 22.90
N ILE A 512 -6.20 17.49 21.97
CA ILE A 512 -6.60 18.89 22.06
C ILE A 512 -8.14 18.96 22.06
N GLU A 513 -8.70 19.57 23.07
CA GLU A 513 -10.13 19.83 23.14
C GLU A 513 -10.45 21.16 22.46
N THR A 514 -11.25 21.10 21.39
CA THR A 514 -11.65 22.30 20.66
C THR A 514 -12.81 22.99 21.38
N PRO A 515 -12.69 24.27 21.73
CA PRO A 515 -13.75 25.01 22.43
C PRO A 515 -15.04 25.10 21.61
N LEU A 516 -16.17 25.38 22.30
CA LEU A 516 -17.42 25.70 21.62
C LEU A 516 -17.30 27.04 20.92
N ILE A 517 -17.76 27.13 19.69
CA ILE A 517 -17.81 28.38 18.93
C ILE A 517 -19.10 29.13 19.28
N THR A 518 -18.95 30.31 19.90
CA THR A 518 -20.05 31.21 20.23
C THR A 518 -20.42 32.14 19.07
N LEU A 519 -19.43 32.58 18.30
CA LEU A 519 -19.60 33.44 17.12
C LEU A 519 -19.05 32.76 15.88
N ARG A 520 -19.89 32.53 14.88
CA ARG A 520 -19.52 31.90 13.65
C ARG A 520 -19.11 32.90 12.58
N THR A 521 -17.95 32.70 11.97
CA THR A 521 -17.51 33.44 10.80
C THR A 521 -17.90 32.65 9.52
N GLU A 522 -18.19 33.34 8.43
CA GLU A 522 -18.45 32.70 7.16
C GLU A 522 -17.20 31.92 6.69
N ILE A 523 -17.41 30.71 6.24
CA ILE A 523 -16.31 29.80 5.86
C ILE A 523 -15.48 30.39 4.70
N THR A 524 -16.10 31.12 3.81
CA THR A 524 -15.44 31.78 2.68
C THR A 524 -14.47 32.86 3.13
N ASP A 525 -14.89 33.70 4.10
CA ASP A 525 -14.06 34.78 4.66
C ASP A 525 -12.87 34.20 5.43
N LEU A 526 -13.11 33.13 6.17
CA LEU A 526 -12.07 32.45 6.92
C LEU A 526 -10.99 31.91 5.98
N TRP A 527 -11.38 31.28 4.86
CA TRP A 527 -10.43 30.79 3.86
C TRP A 527 -9.74 31.91 3.08
N ASN A 528 -10.39 33.04 2.85
CA ASN A 528 -9.77 34.22 2.23
C ASN A 528 -8.69 34.78 3.13
N GLN A 529 -8.97 34.93 4.43
CA GLN A 529 -7.98 35.35 5.42
C GLN A 529 -6.81 34.36 5.49
N TYR A 530 -7.10 33.06 5.53
CA TYR A 530 -6.06 32.05 5.54
C TYR A 530 -5.13 32.14 4.31
N LYS A 531 -5.68 32.29 3.12
CA LYS A 531 -4.89 32.44 1.89
C LYS A 531 -4.00 33.69 1.92
N LEU A 532 -4.53 34.81 2.47
CA LEU A 532 -3.77 36.07 2.61
C LEU A 532 -2.55 35.89 3.54
N HIS A 533 -2.74 35.16 4.64
CA HIS A 533 -1.70 34.99 5.65
C HIS A 533 -0.84 33.74 5.49
N HIS A 534 -1.17 32.83 4.58
CA HIS A 534 -0.51 31.52 4.48
C HIS A 534 1.01 31.62 4.32
N ALA A 535 1.51 32.52 3.45
CA ALA A 535 2.94 32.73 3.22
C ALA A 535 3.68 33.29 4.47
N SER A 536 3.05 34.23 5.18
CA SER A 536 3.60 34.77 6.43
C SER A 536 3.56 33.77 7.57
N LEU A 537 2.47 33.01 7.72
CA LEU A 537 2.37 31.93 8.72
C LEU A 537 3.43 30.84 8.52
N LEU A 538 3.65 30.44 7.27
CA LEU A 538 4.72 29.49 6.94
C LEU A 538 6.10 30.07 7.31
N GLY A 539 6.37 31.33 6.93
CA GLY A 539 7.64 32.00 7.25
C GLY A 539 7.87 32.13 8.77
N ALA A 540 6.82 32.45 9.54
CA ALA A 540 6.88 32.50 10.99
C ALA A 540 7.22 31.14 11.61
N LEU A 541 6.57 30.06 11.13
CA LEU A 541 6.82 28.70 11.59
C LEU A 541 8.27 28.28 11.33
N LEU A 542 8.80 28.58 10.15
CA LEU A 542 10.18 28.31 9.75
C LEU A 542 11.19 29.12 10.59
N GLY A 543 10.88 30.37 10.92
CA GLY A 543 11.67 31.20 11.82
C GLY A 543 11.76 30.60 13.23
N ILE A 544 10.61 30.26 13.81
CA ILE A 544 10.56 29.61 15.13
C ILE A 544 11.34 28.27 15.10
N PHE A 545 11.21 27.48 14.02
CA PHE A 545 11.94 26.22 13.90
C PHE A 545 13.46 26.45 13.88
N SER A 546 13.96 27.36 13.05
CA SER A 546 15.38 27.67 12.95
C SER A 546 15.96 28.14 14.31
N GLU A 547 15.31 29.06 14.98
CA GLU A 547 15.73 29.55 16.30
C GLU A 547 15.70 28.45 17.37
N SER A 548 14.68 27.58 17.32
CA SER A 548 14.56 26.44 18.24
C SER A 548 15.67 25.41 18.01
N LEU A 549 16.12 25.20 16.77
CA LEU A 549 17.28 24.34 16.46
C LEU A 549 18.58 24.85 17.09
N ALA A 550 18.77 26.15 17.17
CA ALA A 550 19.95 26.74 17.84
C ALA A 550 19.94 26.44 19.34
N ARG A 551 18.76 26.47 19.98
CA ARG A 551 18.59 26.19 21.42
C ARG A 551 18.57 24.70 21.74
N LEU A 552 18.11 23.86 20.84
CA LEU A 552 17.85 22.42 21.06
C LEU A 552 19.08 21.66 21.61
N LYS A 553 20.28 22.07 21.23
CA LYS A 553 21.54 21.46 21.71
C LYS A 553 21.80 21.69 23.21
N GLN A 554 21.18 22.71 23.78
CA GLN A 554 21.34 23.13 25.19
C GLN A 554 20.19 22.60 26.09
N ILE A 555 19.16 21.99 25.49
CA ILE A 555 18.03 21.47 26.25
C ILE A 555 18.36 20.12 26.85
N GLU A 556 18.37 20.09 28.17
CA GLU A 556 18.47 18.87 28.96
C GLU A 556 17.10 18.45 29.50
N LEU A 557 16.74 17.20 29.36
CA LEU A 557 15.51 16.65 29.89
C LEU A 557 15.83 15.82 31.14
N PRO A 558 15.23 16.17 32.30
CA PRO A 558 15.44 15.44 33.54
C PRO A 558 15.11 13.94 33.38
N GLN A 559 15.93 13.08 33.98
CA GLN A 559 15.77 11.63 33.78
C GLN A 559 14.49 11.08 34.46
N ALA A 560 14.06 11.72 35.55
CA ALA A 560 12.85 11.35 36.27
C ALA A 560 11.55 11.64 35.50
N ASP A 561 11.55 12.65 34.62
CA ASP A 561 10.36 13.14 33.90
C ASP A 561 10.42 12.86 32.39
N ARG A 562 11.28 11.93 31.97
CA ARG A 562 11.49 11.64 30.55
C ARG A 562 10.27 10.96 29.93
N PRO A 563 9.50 11.66 29.08
CA PRO A 563 8.37 11.08 28.40
C PRO A 563 8.83 10.11 27.31
N ARG A 564 7.91 9.30 26.79
CA ARG A 564 8.18 8.33 25.70
C ARG A 564 8.65 9.01 24.41
N LEU A 565 8.15 10.22 24.12
CA LEU A 565 8.59 11.07 23.00
C LEU A 565 9.55 12.15 23.51
N ALA A 566 10.74 11.71 23.96
CA ALA A 566 11.75 12.60 24.56
C ALA A 566 12.27 13.64 23.56
N GLU A 567 12.43 13.29 22.29
CA GLU A 567 12.88 14.16 21.22
C GLU A 567 11.86 15.29 20.96
N PHE A 568 10.56 14.97 20.96
CA PHE A 568 9.49 15.94 20.85
C PHE A 568 9.44 16.86 22.07
N ALA A 569 9.58 16.32 23.26
CA ALA A 569 9.62 17.10 24.50
C ALA A 569 10.77 18.12 24.49
N LYS A 570 11.98 17.70 24.10
CA LYS A 570 13.12 18.62 23.95
C LYS A 570 12.87 19.71 22.93
N LEU A 571 12.31 19.35 21.77
CA LEU A 571 11.94 20.34 20.74
C LEU A 571 10.93 21.36 21.28
N GLY A 572 9.88 20.89 21.94
CA GLY A 572 8.86 21.77 22.51
C GLY A 572 9.39 22.70 23.61
N MET A 573 10.33 22.24 24.43
CA MET A 573 11.03 23.06 25.40
C MET A 573 11.87 24.17 24.73
N ALA A 574 12.59 23.84 23.63
CA ALA A 574 13.32 24.83 22.83
C ALA A 574 12.40 25.85 22.17
N ILE A 575 11.24 25.40 21.66
CA ILE A 575 10.20 26.28 21.09
C ILE A 575 9.61 27.21 22.16
N ALA A 576 9.36 26.69 23.38
CA ALA A 576 8.89 27.52 24.47
C ALA A 576 9.84 28.69 24.75
N GLU A 577 11.12 28.43 24.88
CA GLU A 577 12.15 29.47 25.10
C GLU A 577 12.23 30.45 23.90
N THR A 578 12.08 29.96 22.68
CA THR A 578 12.05 30.80 21.46
C THR A 578 10.84 31.77 21.49
N LEU A 579 9.72 31.31 22.02
CA LEU A 579 8.49 32.13 22.18
C LEU A 579 8.43 32.92 23.48
N GLY A 580 9.54 33.04 24.23
CA GLY A 580 9.63 33.79 25.47
C GLY A 580 8.90 33.16 26.64
N LYS A 581 8.63 31.84 26.59
CA LYS A 581 8.06 31.03 27.70
C LYS A 581 9.15 30.19 28.35
N THR A 582 8.82 29.56 29.47
CA THR A 582 9.78 28.68 30.13
C THR A 582 9.69 27.25 29.51
N LYS A 583 10.77 26.51 29.55
CA LYS A 583 10.80 25.09 29.12
C LYS A 583 9.90 24.23 30.02
N GLU A 584 9.77 24.60 31.30
CA GLU A 584 8.90 23.93 32.26
C GLU A 584 7.42 24.12 31.90
N ASP A 585 7.01 25.28 31.36
CA ASP A 585 5.65 25.50 30.86
C ASP A 585 5.27 24.50 29.76
N PHE A 586 6.17 24.22 28.83
CA PHE A 586 5.92 23.21 27.80
C PHE A 586 5.78 21.84 28.40
N LEU A 587 6.73 21.44 29.25
CA LEU A 587 6.73 20.09 29.82
C LEU A 587 5.50 19.84 30.71
N ALA A 588 5.08 20.83 31.48
CA ALA A 588 3.86 20.79 32.28
C ALA A 588 2.62 20.56 31.40
N LYS A 589 2.48 21.34 30.31
CA LYS A 589 1.35 21.22 29.36
C LYS A 589 1.34 19.88 28.64
N PHE A 590 2.50 19.41 28.20
CA PHE A 590 2.62 18.12 27.53
C PHE A 590 2.26 16.96 28.46
N ASN A 591 2.72 17.00 29.71
CA ASN A 591 2.37 16.01 30.73
C ASN A 591 0.88 16.09 31.12
N ALA A 592 0.30 17.30 31.22
CA ALA A 592 -1.13 17.50 31.52
C ALA A 592 -2.02 16.89 30.41
N SER A 593 -1.74 17.18 29.14
CA SER A 593 -2.47 16.60 27.99
C SER A 593 -2.43 15.06 28.01
N ARG A 594 -1.27 14.49 28.37
CA ARG A 594 -1.14 13.02 28.52
C ARG A 594 -1.97 12.49 29.69
N GLN A 595 -1.95 13.17 30.85
CA GLN A 595 -2.74 12.76 32.03
C GLN A 595 -4.22 12.83 31.77
N GLU A 596 -4.70 13.88 31.09
CA GLU A 596 -6.10 13.98 30.67
C GLU A 596 -6.52 12.84 29.72
N SER A 597 -5.68 12.47 28.76
CA SER A 597 -5.95 11.34 27.86
C SER A 597 -6.05 10.01 28.61
N ILE A 598 -5.21 9.82 29.62
CA ILE A 598 -5.24 8.65 30.50
C ILE A 598 -6.53 8.65 31.35
N ALA A 599 -6.89 9.79 31.95
CA ALA A 599 -8.11 9.93 32.74
C ALA A 599 -9.36 9.60 31.91
N ARG A 600 -9.48 10.16 30.71
CA ARG A 600 -10.58 9.86 29.77
C ARG A 600 -10.63 8.36 29.42
N THR A 601 -9.51 7.70 29.27
CA THR A 601 -9.47 6.25 29.00
C THR A 601 -9.96 5.41 30.19
N ILE A 602 -9.62 5.84 31.40
CA ILE A 602 -10.12 5.22 32.63
C ILE A 602 -11.63 5.40 32.73
N ASP A 603 -12.12 6.61 32.51
CA ASP A 603 -13.57 6.95 32.56
C ASP A 603 -14.38 6.17 31.51
N ALA A 604 -13.79 5.99 30.33
CA ALA A 604 -14.39 5.21 29.25
C ALA A 604 -14.37 3.68 29.49
N SER A 605 -13.60 3.20 30.48
CA SER A 605 -13.48 1.78 30.79
C SER A 605 -14.29 1.37 32.03
N PRO A 606 -15.44 0.69 31.87
CA PRO A 606 -16.24 0.23 33.01
C PRO A 606 -15.45 -0.68 33.97
N VAL A 607 -14.49 -1.44 33.46
CA VAL A 607 -13.63 -2.31 34.27
C VAL A 607 -12.65 -1.47 35.10
N ALA A 608 -12.11 -0.39 34.53
CA ALA A 608 -11.20 0.49 35.27
C ALA A 608 -11.94 1.20 36.41
N SER A 609 -13.07 1.84 36.10
CA SER A 609 -13.89 2.55 37.11
C SER A 609 -14.32 1.62 38.23
N ALA A 610 -14.84 0.43 37.90
CA ALA A 610 -15.25 -0.56 38.89
C ALA A 610 -14.07 -1.10 39.73
N LEU A 611 -12.89 -1.27 39.15
CA LEU A 611 -11.69 -1.70 39.88
C LEU A 611 -11.19 -0.62 40.84
N ILE A 612 -11.20 0.63 40.41
CA ILE A 612 -10.80 1.77 41.26
C ILE A 612 -11.74 1.83 42.48
N GLU A 613 -13.04 1.83 42.25
CA GLU A 613 -14.04 1.86 43.33
C GLU A 613 -13.90 0.66 44.28
N TRP A 614 -13.73 -0.55 43.72
CA TRP A 614 -13.49 -1.75 44.52
C TRP A 614 -12.21 -1.66 45.35
N PHE A 615 -11.12 -1.11 44.78
CA PHE A 615 -9.86 -0.96 45.46
C PHE A 615 -9.91 0.08 46.58
N GLU A 616 -10.65 1.16 46.38
CA GLU A 616 -10.91 2.19 47.39
C GLU A 616 -11.74 1.64 48.54
N ASP A 617 -12.79 0.90 48.27
CA ASP A 617 -13.59 0.22 49.30
C ASP A 617 -12.78 -0.78 50.14
N ASN A 618 -11.75 -1.37 49.55
CA ASN A 618 -10.78 -2.20 50.29
C ASN A 618 -9.68 -1.41 50.97
N ASN A 619 -9.86 -0.11 51.22
CA ASN A 619 -8.89 0.81 51.84
C ASN A 619 -7.50 0.77 51.17
N ARG A 620 -7.46 0.57 49.83
CA ARG A 620 -6.25 0.45 49.00
C ARG A 620 -5.23 -0.57 49.49
N ARG A 621 -5.69 -1.63 50.18
CA ARG A 621 -4.81 -2.71 50.69
C ARG A 621 -4.31 -3.57 49.54
N THR A 622 -3.05 -3.95 49.61
CA THR A 622 -2.49 -4.95 48.69
C THR A 622 -3.29 -6.24 48.74
N THR A 623 -3.80 -6.67 47.61
CA THR A 623 -4.67 -7.82 47.49
C THR A 623 -4.13 -8.74 46.39
N VAL A 624 -4.02 -10.04 46.70
CA VAL A 624 -3.65 -11.09 45.73
C VAL A 624 -4.81 -12.08 45.64
N LEU A 625 -5.44 -12.14 44.46
CA LEU A 625 -6.61 -13.00 44.23
C LEU A 625 -6.49 -13.76 42.90
N PRO A 626 -7.04 -14.99 42.84
CA PRO A 626 -7.33 -15.64 41.56
C PRO A 626 -8.22 -14.77 40.70
N VAL A 627 -7.96 -14.67 39.39
CA VAL A 627 -8.70 -13.79 38.48
C VAL A 627 -10.21 -14.02 38.53
N LYS A 628 -10.69 -15.25 38.76
CA LYS A 628 -12.10 -15.56 38.88
C LYS A 628 -12.73 -14.92 40.13
N GLN A 629 -11.99 -14.91 41.26
CA GLN A 629 -12.45 -14.26 42.50
C GLN A 629 -12.41 -12.75 42.38
N LEU A 630 -11.35 -12.20 41.81
CA LEU A 630 -11.22 -10.77 41.55
C LEU A 630 -12.34 -10.28 40.62
N PHE A 631 -12.63 -11.00 39.54
CA PHE A 631 -13.76 -10.70 38.63
C PHE A 631 -15.08 -10.62 39.39
N PHE A 632 -15.40 -11.62 40.20
CA PHE A 632 -16.64 -11.66 40.96
C PHE A 632 -16.76 -10.53 41.98
N GLN A 633 -15.66 -10.10 42.60
CA GLN A 633 -15.65 -8.98 43.55
C GLN A 633 -15.81 -7.63 42.85
N VAL A 634 -15.11 -7.42 41.75
CA VAL A 634 -15.16 -6.17 40.99
C VAL A 634 -16.48 -6.05 40.22
N GLU A 635 -17.10 -7.15 39.80
CA GLU A 635 -18.40 -7.15 39.13
C GLU A 635 -19.54 -6.56 39.99
N ARG A 636 -19.39 -6.57 41.31
CA ARG A 636 -20.35 -5.91 42.23
C ARG A 636 -20.37 -4.40 42.10
N LYS A 637 -19.30 -3.82 41.51
CA LYS A 637 -19.13 -2.41 41.22
C LYS A 637 -19.38 -2.06 39.75
N LYS A 638 -19.92 -3.01 38.99
CA LYS A 638 -20.22 -2.80 37.57
C LYS A 638 -21.20 -1.64 37.41
N PRO A 639 -20.89 -0.64 36.56
CA PRO A 639 -21.81 0.45 36.24
C PRO A 639 -23.12 -0.07 35.62
N LEU A 640 -24.23 0.60 35.89
CA LEU A 640 -25.53 0.29 35.29
C LEU A 640 -25.48 0.59 33.78
N ASN A 641 -26.14 -0.27 32.98
CA ASN A 641 -26.29 -0.13 31.51
C ASN A 641 -24.99 -0.18 30.72
N THR A 642 -24.09 -1.12 31.02
CA THR A 642 -22.81 -1.25 30.32
C THR A 642 -22.79 -2.51 29.46
N ASP A 643 -22.79 -2.36 28.12
CA ASP A 643 -22.69 -3.45 27.15
C ASP A 643 -21.26 -4.01 27.02
N SER A 644 -20.25 -3.20 27.38
CA SER A 644 -18.82 -3.54 27.23
C SER A 644 -18.22 -4.30 28.43
N TRP A 645 -19.03 -4.79 29.38
CA TRP A 645 -18.54 -5.57 30.51
C TRP A 645 -18.09 -6.98 30.07
N PRO A 646 -16.91 -7.47 30.54
CA PRO A 646 -16.44 -8.81 30.19
C PRO A 646 -17.42 -9.91 30.65
N ARG A 647 -17.73 -10.85 29.76
CA ARG A 647 -18.65 -11.97 30.05
C ARG A 647 -17.95 -13.14 30.75
N SER A 648 -16.66 -13.07 30.99
CA SER A 648 -15.89 -14.16 31.60
C SER A 648 -14.64 -13.64 32.33
N ALA A 649 -14.13 -14.43 33.28
CA ALA A 649 -12.90 -14.13 33.99
C ALA A 649 -11.69 -14.01 33.04
N LYS A 650 -11.66 -14.71 31.90
CA LYS A 650 -10.63 -14.57 30.88
C LYS A 650 -10.74 -13.21 30.20
N GLY A 651 -11.93 -12.83 29.74
CA GLY A 651 -12.15 -11.52 29.15
C GLY A 651 -11.85 -10.37 30.12
N PHE A 652 -12.15 -10.55 31.41
CA PHE A 652 -11.78 -9.60 32.47
C PHE A 652 -10.26 -9.49 32.65
N ALA A 653 -9.53 -10.61 32.65
CA ALA A 653 -8.06 -10.57 32.70
C ALA A 653 -7.45 -9.86 31.50
N ASP A 654 -8.02 -10.05 30.31
CA ASP A 654 -7.56 -9.35 29.10
C ASP A 654 -7.89 -7.84 29.15
N ALA A 655 -9.03 -7.46 29.74
CA ALA A 655 -9.35 -6.07 30.00
C ALA A 655 -8.38 -5.47 31.04
N LEU A 656 -8.09 -6.17 32.15
CA LEU A 656 -7.11 -5.74 33.16
C LEU A 656 -5.73 -5.50 32.55
N ARG A 657 -5.23 -6.40 31.69
CA ARG A 657 -3.94 -6.21 31.03
C ARG A 657 -3.90 -4.93 30.20
N ARG A 658 -4.98 -4.61 29.51
CA ARG A 658 -5.10 -3.39 28.68
C ARG A 658 -5.12 -2.12 29.51
N ILE A 659 -5.84 -2.10 30.65
CA ILE A 659 -5.99 -0.91 31.49
C ILE A 659 -4.91 -0.79 32.57
N ALA A 660 -4.16 -1.83 32.89
CA ALA A 660 -3.11 -1.83 33.94
C ALA A 660 -2.10 -0.68 33.80
N PRO A 661 -1.62 -0.31 32.59
CA PRO A 661 -0.73 0.85 32.44
C PRO A 661 -1.41 2.17 32.84
N ALA A 662 -2.67 2.37 32.44
CA ALA A 662 -3.44 3.56 32.80
C ALA A 662 -3.69 3.65 34.32
N LEU A 663 -4.08 2.53 34.93
CA LEU A 663 -4.27 2.42 36.39
C LEU A 663 -2.98 2.75 37.16
N ARG A 664 -1.82 2.36 36.63
CA ARG A 664 -0.53 2.70 37.24
C ARG A 664 -0.26 4.19 37.28
N CYS A 665 -0.77 4.96 36.31
CA CYS A 665 -0.66 6.43 36.29
C CYS A 665 -1.50 7.09 37.38
N VAL A 666 -2.61 6.47 37.79
CA VAL A 666 -3.44 6.93 38.91
C VAL A 666 -3.10 6.23 40.25
N GLY A 667 -1.92 5.64 40.33
CA GLY A 667 -1.38 5.10 41.59
C GLY A 667 -1.85 3.67 41.93
N ILE A 668 -2.43 2.91 40.99
CA ILE A 668 -2.87 1.54 41.20
C ILE A 668 -2.04 0.60 40.32
N GLU A 669 -1.24 -0.25 40.95
CA GLU A 669 -0.47 -1.27 40.23
C GLU A 669 -1.26 -2.59 40.17
N CYS A 670 -1.54 -3.02 38.94
CA CYS A 670 -2.17 -4.30 38.63
C CYS A 670 -1.17 -5.23 37.95
N ARG A 671 -0.84 -6.35 38.58
CA ARG A 671 0.17 -7.29 38.07
C ARG A 671 -0.39 -8.72 38.05
N SER A 672 -0.23 -9.39 36.91
CA SER A 672 -0.47 -10.83 36.83
C SER A 672 0.74 -11.58 37.42
N LEU A 673 0.52 -12.42 38.40
CA LEU A 673 1.54 -13.26 39.03
C LEU A 673 1.75 -14.60 38.30
N GLY A 674 1.08 -14.78 37.16
CA GLY A 674 1.15 -16.03 36.40
C GLY A 674 0.24 -17.13 36.97
N LYS A 675 0.49 -18.38 36.51
CA LYS A 675 -0.32 -19.55 36.91
C LYS A 675 0.28 -20.16 38.17
N THR A 676 -0.46 -20.09 39.26
CA THR A 676 -0.12 -20.80 40.52
C THR A 676 -1.14 -21.94 40.67
N GLY A 677 -0.70 -23.18 40.41
CA GLY A 677 -1.62 -24.32 40.33
C GLY A 677 -2.62 -24.22 39.16
N SER A 678 -3.92 -24.32 39.44
CA SER A 678 -4.98 -24.27 38.43
C SER A 678 -5.45 -22.86 38.04
N TYR A 679 -4.96 -21.82 38.71
CA TYR A 679 -5.50 -20.46 38.59
C TYR A 679 -4.41 -19.42 38.25
N VAL A 680 -4.79 -18.39 37.48
CA VAL A 680 -3.99 -17.19 37.26
C VAL A 680 -4.36 -16.19 38.36
N SER A 681 -3.37 -15.76 39.16
CA SER A 681 -3.57 -14.78 40.23
C SER A 681 -3.12 -13.40 39.81
N TRP A 682 -3.81 -12.38 40.34
CA TRP A 682 -3.47 -10.97 40.14
C TRP A 682 -3.22 -10.30 41.48
N GLU A 683 -2.16 -9.48 41.49
CA GLU A 683 -1.85 -8.56 42.57
C GLU A 683 -2.38 -7.17 42.21
N ILE A 684 -3.13 -6.58 43.12
CA ILE A 684 -3.59 -5.19 43.05
C ILE A 684 -3.06 -4.48 44.26
N LYS A 685 -2.27 -3.42 44.05
CA LYS A 685 -1.67 -2.66 45.16
C LYS A 685 -1.55 -1.17 44.82
N GLN A 686 -1.39 -0.36 45.85
CA GLN A 686 -1.03 1.03 45.68
C GLN A 686 0.40 1.13 45.16
N LYS A 687 0.64 1.94 44.14
CA LYS A 687 1.97 2.26 43.66
C LYS A 687 2.64 3.16 44.70
N VAL A 688 3.79 2.73 45.22
CA VAL A 688 4.63 3.52 46.13
C VAL A 688 5.44 4.53 45.35
#